data_97df432bc41e8939468491e4b2faa85d
#
_entry.id   97df432bc41e8939468491e4b2faa85d
#
_cell.length_a   1.000
_cell.length_b   1.000
_cell.length_c   1.000
_cell.angle_alpha   90.00
_cell.angle_beta   90.00
_cell.angle_gamma   90.00
#
_symmetry.space_group_name_H-M   'P 1'
#
loop_
_entity.id
_entity.type
_entity.pdbx_description
1 polymer ?
#
loop_
_entity_poly.entity_id
_entity_poly.type
_entity_poly.pdbx_seq_one_letter_code
_entity_poly.pdbx_strand_id
1 'polypeptide(L)'
;MSTESPAPSDTTRQASNRFLIPGIILGLFLTTLLVYAPVYRFGFVNFDDPDYVTNNPHMRNGLTMDGVVWAVTGTEAANWFPATRLSHLLDVEIFDLRPGGHHFTNVLLHAFATVFLFAFIHAATGAMWPSAFVAMLFAVHPLHVESVAWIAERKDVLSAFFWFLALWSYVRRHYWLTLLAFCLGLMSKPMVVTLPFVLFLLDRWPLRQPLRSALRVKIPLLALAAASAITTYLVQRRSGAVREVGQFPLALRVENAVVSYAIYIVKVFWPARLAVFYPYPHQLPVWQVALSALLLAGISTVVLRERRSRPYLAVGWLWYLGTLVPVIGLVQVGAQARADRYTYLPMVGLSMMLAWGLREVLNTKVAISGAIVACLACAALCEAQVQYWRNSETLFGHALDVTSSNYLAHHNLGVALADEGRFPEAIQQYQAALQIEPDAANVQTDYGNALAKSGRIPEAIAHYQAALRALPESPIAHNDLANALAATPGSMPEAIAEYQTALRLKPDYAEARNNLAQVESNGAGMQYNMGVDLARSGEPEAAIPHFEEALRLRPDYVDAHNNLGVALAGAGRVQEAISHFEAALRIDPNSADAHVNLGIALSGIPGRMPEAIRHFEAALRIRPDPEIRQMLDRLEKQR
;
A
#
# COMPACT_ATOMS: atom_id res chain seq x y z
N MET A 1 3.76 -46.52 58.46
CA MET A 1 3.17 -45.21 58.80
C MET A 1 3.63 -44.24 57.74
N SER A 2 2.82 -44.04 56.73
CA SER A 2 3.04 -43.06 55.67
C SER A 2 2.36 -41.76 56.13
N THR A 3 3.15 -40.76 56.45
CA THR A 3 2.67 -39.42 56.74
C THR A 3 2.27 -38.73 55.43
N GLU A 4 0.99 -38.76 55.11
CA GLU A 4 0.42 -37.84 54.12
C GLU A 4 0.46 -36.41 54.67
N SER A 5 1.22 -35.54 54.00
CA SER A 5 1.18 -34.11 54.27
C SER A 5 -0.21 -33.58 53.96
N PRO A 6 -0.84 -32.79 54.85
CA PRO A 6 -2.17 -32.25 54.58
C PRO A 6 -2.14 -31.32 53.37
N ALA A 7 -3.13 -31.45 52.49
CA ALA A 7 -3.33 -30.60 51.33
C ALA A 7 -3.42 -29.12 51.80
N PRO A 8 -2.73 -28.17 51.12
CA PRO A 8 -2.74 -26.77 51.53
C PRO A 8 -4.14 -26.20 51.54
N SER A 9 -4.47 -25.46 52.62
CA SER A 9 -5.78 -24.84 52.80
C SER A 9 -6.14 -23.85 51.67
N ASP A 10 -7.43 -23.67 51.39
CA ASP A 10 -7.91 -22.75 50.33
C ASP A 10 -7.36 -21.32 50.47
N THR A 11 -7.08 -20.86 51.65
CA THR A 11 -6.46 -19.55 51.93
C THR A 11 -5.00 -19.47 51.46
N THR A 12 -4.21 -20.55 51.56
CA THR A 12 -2.84 -20.62 51.05
C THR A 12 -2.80 -20.69 49.51
N ARG A 13 -3.75 -21.38 48.88
CA ARG A 13 -3.89 -21.38 47.45
C ARG A 13 -4.34 -20.00 46.87
N GLN A 14 -5.24 -19.30 47.54
CA GLN A 14 -5.62 -17.94 47.19
C GLN A 14 -4.50 -16.92 47.32
N ALA A 15 -3.70 -17.00 48.40
CA ALA A 15 -2.55 -16.13 48.59
C ALA A 15 -1.45 -16.36 47.54
N SER A 16 -1.16 -17.62 47.18
CA SER A 16 -0.18 -17.97 46.15
C SER A 16 -0.58 -17.45 44.77
N ASN A 17 -1.85 -17.53 44.42
CA ASN A 17 -2.36 -17.05 43.13
C ASN A 17 -2.35 -15.53 43.00
N ARG A 18 -2.36 -14.78 44.09
CA ARG A 18 -2.38 -13.30 44.10
C ARG A 18 -1.12 -12.67 43.50
N PHE A 19 0.05 -13.31 43.66
CA PHE A 19 1.31 -12.84 43.05
C PHE A 19 1.64 -13.53 41.70
N LEU A 20 1.12 -14.74 41.50
CA LEU A 20 1.45 -15.55 40.33
C LEU A 20 0.83 -14.98 39.05
N ILE A 21 -0.41 -14.54 39.08
CA ILE A 21 -1.12 -13.97 37.90
C ILE A 21 -0.43 -12.69 37.39
N PRO A 22 -0.13 -11.67 38.25
CA PRO A 22 0.65 -10.52 37.81
C PRO A 22 2.04 -10.89 37.30
N GLY A 23 2.71 -11.88 37.89
CA GLY A 23 3.99 -12.40 37.39
C GLY A 23 3.91 -13.02 36.00
N ILE A 24 2.88 -13.81 35.72
CA ILE A 24 2.63 -14.37 34.39
C ILE A 24 2.35 -13.25 33.39
N ILE A 25 1.49 -12.29 33.69
CA ILE A 25 1.17 -11.14 32.84
C ILE A 25 2.44 -10.37 32.50
N LEU A 26 3.25 -10.02 33.51
CA LEU A 26 4.51 -9.32 33.29
C LEU A 26 5.49 -10.16 32.46
N GLY A 27 5.60 -11.46 32.73
CA GLY A 27 6.44 -12.39 31.97
C GLY A 27 6.03 -12.47 30.50
N LEU A 28 4.75 -12.62 30.19
CA LEU A 28 4.20 -12.63 28.81
C LEU A 28 4.51 -11.30 28.09
N PHE A 29 4.25 -10.18 28.76
CA PHE A 29 4.48 -8.85 28.21
C PHE A 29 5.96 -8.62 27.90
N LEU A 30 6.85 -8.86 28.86
CA LEU A 30 8.29 -8.67 28.68
C LEU A 30 8.89 -9.63 27.65
N THR A 31 8.48 -10.91 27.62
CA THR A 31 8.94 -11.87 26.62
C THR A 31 8.57 -11.42 25.21
N THR A 32 7.33 -10.91 25.01
CA THR A 32 6.92 -10.36 23.73
C THR A 32 7.81 -9.20 23.30
N LEU A 33 8.05 -8.24 24.20
CA LEU A 33 8.93 -7.10 23.90
C LEU A 33 10.35 -7.53 23.56
N LEU A 34 10.90 -8.52 24.27
CA LEU A 34 12.27 -9.00 24.07
C LEU A 34 12.44 -9.72 22.72
N VAL A 35 11.54 -10.63 22.38
CA VAL A 35 11.62 -11.40 21.12
C VAL A 35 11.51 -10.49 19.89
N TYR A 36 10.69 -9.45 19.97
CA TYR A 36 10.52 -8.48 18.88
C TYR A 36 11.40 -7.23 19.00
N ALA A 37 12.27 -7.13 20.02
CA ALA A 37 13.14 -5.96 20.20
C ALA A 37 13.95 -5.55 18.95
N PRO A 38 14.44 -6.48 18.09
CA PRO A 38 15.20 -6.11 16.90
C PRO A 38 14.44 -5.20 15.93
N VAL A 39 13.10 -5.31 15.83
CA VAL A 39 12.30 -4.57 14.82
C VAL A 39 12.39 -3.05 15.01
N TYR A 40 12.71 -2.57 16.20
CA TYR A 40 12.90 -1.13 16.46
C TYR A 40 13.97 -0.48 15.58
N ARG A 41 14.91 -1.28 15.06
CA ARG A 41 16.02 -0.83 14.20
C ARG A 41 15.76 -1.07 12.71
N PHE A 42 14.59 -1.62 12.35
CA PHE A 42 14.25 -1.98 10.99
C PHE A 42 13.67 -0.79 10.23
N GLY A 43 13.81 -0.82 8.90
CA GLY A 43 13.23 0.14 7.98
C GLY A 43 11.78 -0.17 7.62
N PHE A 44 11.18 0.71 6.84
CA PHE A 44 9.98 0.38 6.09
C PHE A 44 10.32 -0.61 4.95
N VAL A 45 9.36 -1.43 4.56
CA VAL A 45 9.49 -2.35 3.43
C VAL A 45 8.67 -1.85 2.23
N ASN A 46 9.20 -1.99 1.01
CA ASN A 46 8.57 -1.52 -0.22
C ASN A 46 7.45 -2.45 -0.71
N PHE A 47 6.55 -2.82 0.21
CA PHE A 47 5.36 -3.59 -0.13
C PHE A 47 4.13 -2.72 0.11
N ASP A 48 3.41 -2.83 1.20
CA ASP A 48 2.27 -1.95 1.48
C ASP A 48 2.68 -0.68 2.28
N ASP A 49 3.87 -0.63 2.93
CA ASP A 49 4.27 0.48 3.78
C ASP A 49 4.30 1.84 3.04
N PRO A 50 4.69 1.92 1.74
CA PRO A 50 4.61 3.17 0.99
C PRO A 50 3.18 3.69 0.87
N ASP A 51 2.23 2.86 0.53
CA ASP A 51 0.83 3.25 0.33
C ASP A 51 0.13 3.61 1.64
N TYR A 52 0.50 2.91 2.72
CA TYR A 52 -0.13 3.12 4.03
C TYR A 52 0.49 4.26 4.82
N VAL A 53 1.81 4.52 4.67
CA VAL A 53 2.54 5.43 5.54
C VAL A 53 3.41 6.42 4.76
N THR A 54 4.49 5.96 4.08
CA THR A 54 5.57 6.86 3.65
C THR A 54 5.22 7.72 2.44
N ASN A 55 4.47 7.21 1.47
CA ASN A 55 4.06 7.93 0.26
C ASN A 55 2.64 8.48 0.34
N ASN A 56 1.92 8.23 1.44
CA ASN A 56 0.57 8.70 1.62
C ASN A 56 0.56 10.19 2.02
N PRO A 57 0.02 11.09 1.19
CA PRO A 57 0.06 12.53 1.46
C PRO A 57 -0.74 12.92 2.71
N HIS A 58 -1.77 12.15 3.08
CA HIS A 58 -2.58 12.41 4.26
C HIS A 58 -1.87 12.02 5.57
N MET A 59 -0.84 11.17 5.50
CA MET A 59 -0.06 10.75 6.68
C MET A 59 0.98 11.78 7.10
N ARG A 60 1.55 12.55 6.15
CA ARG A 60 2.73 13.41 6.37
C ARG A 60 2.55 14.47 7.44
N ASN A 61 1.32 14.90 7.69
CA ASN A 61 1.01 16.02 8.61
C ASN A 61 0.49 15.54 9.98
N GLY A 62 0.53 14.24 10.28
CA GLY A 62 0.05 13.69 11.55
C GLY A 62 -1.45 13.86 11.78
N LEU A 63 -1.86 14.05 13.04
CA LEU A 63 -3.25 14.18 13.48
C LEU A 63 -3.84 15.57 13.20
N THR A 64 -4.03 15.88 11.91
CA THR A 64 -4.80 17.08 11.50
C THR A 64 -6.28 16.75 11.36
N MET A 65 -7.15 17.78 11.36
CA MET A 65 -8.58 17.56 11.11
C MET A 65 -8.83 16.90 9.74
N ASP A 66 -8.11 17.34 8.70
CA ASP A 66 -8.21 16.76 7.35
C ASP A 66 -7.74 15.30 7.33
N GLY A 67 -6.65 14.98 8.06
CA GLY A 67 -6.19 13.60 8.25
C GLY A 67 -7.21 12.71 8.95
N VAL A 68 -7.87 13.24 10.00
CA VAL A 68 -8.94 12.50 10.71
C VAL A 68 -10.16 12.27 9.81
N VAL A 69 -10.61 13.29 9.07
CA VAL A 69 -11.70 13.16 8.11
C VAL A 69 -11.35 12.12 7.04
N TRP A 70 -10.16 12.22 6.46
CA TRP A 70 -9.68 11.21 5.50
C TRP A 70 -9.63 9.81 6.11
N ALA A 71 -9.11 9.65 7.33
CA ALA A 71 -9.03 8.34 7.98
C ALA A 71 -10.40 7.66 8.10
N VAL A 72 -11.46 8.45 8.34
CA VAL A 72 -12.82 7.94 8.51
C VAL A 72 -13.53 7.72 7.16
N THR A 73 -13.29 8.57 6.16
CA THR A 73 -14.04 8.56 4.88
C THR A 73 -13.29 7.85 3.75
N GLY A 74 -11.97 7.77 3.81
CA GLY A 74 -11.12 7.21 2.76
C GLY A 74 -11.34 5.71 2.56
N THR A 75 -11.18 5.26 1.32
CA THR A 75 -11.30 3.84 0.90
C THR A 75 -10.13 3.38 0.05
N GLU A 76 -9.01 4.12 0.10
CA GLU A 76 -7.78 3.77 -0.60
C GLU A 76 -7.26 2.39 -0.15
N ALA A 77 -6.45 1.77 -0.99
CA ALA A 77 -5.97 0.39 -0.82
C ALA A 77 -7.12 -0.63 -0.67
N ALA A 78 -8.27 -0.35 -1.35
CA ALA A 78 -9.42 -1.23 -1.42
C ALA A 78 -10.07 -1.62 -0.07
N ASN A 79 -9.86 -0.83 0.98
CA ASN A 79 -10.34 -1.16 2.32
C ASN A 79 -10.81 0.07 3.10
N TRP A 80 -11.74 -0.17 4.05
CA TRP A 80 -12.21 0.81 5.01
C TRP A 80 -11.81 0.38 6.42
N PHE A 81 -10.75 0.99 6.97
CA PHE A 81 -10.25 0.68 8.32
C PHE A 81 -9.77 1.95 9.04
N PRO A 82 -10.72 2.79 9.46
CA PRO A 82 -10.44 4.09 10.04
C PRO A 82 -9.59 4.01 11.33
N ALA A 83 -9.79 3.01 12.18
CA ALA A 83 -9.02 2.89 13.43
C ALA A 83 -7.52 2.62 13.15
N THR A 84 -7.21 1.82 12.13
CA THR A 84 -5.82 1.57 11.71
C THR A 84 -5.18 2.85 11.16
N ARG A 85 -5.88 3.60 10.30
CA ARG A 85 -5.39 4.89 9.78
C ARG A 85 -5.15 5.91 10.89
N LEU A 86 -6.12 6.06 11.81
CA LEU A 86 -5.96 6.94 12.99
C LEU A 86 -4.76 6.52 13.85
N SER A 87 -4.51 5.21 14.01
CA SER A 87 -3.35 4.70 14.73
C SER A 87 -2.03 5.05 14.04
N HIS A 88 -1.97 5.03 12.69
CA HIS A 88 -0.79 5.48 11.96
C HIS A 88 -0.60 6.99 12.02
N LEU A 89 -1.69 7.80 11.90
CA LEU A 89 -1.63 9.25 12.08
C LEU A 89 -1.09 9.62 13.47
N LEU A 90 -1.50 8.88 14.52
CA LEU A 90 -0.99 9.08 15.87
C LEU A 90 0.51 8.74 15.97
N ASP A 91 0.95 7.67 15.31
CA ASP A 91 2.38 7.34 15.28
C ASP A 91 3.19 8.39 14.55
N VAL A 92 2.69 8.94 13.43
CA VAL A 92 3.36 10.05 12.72
C VAL A 92 3.44 11.29 13.63
N GLU A 93 2.37 11.61 14.38
CA GLU A 93 2.38 12.72 15.33
C GLU A 93 3.46 12.58 16.41
N ILE A 94 3.66 11.35 16.90
CA ILE A 94 4.57 11.08 18.04
C ILE A 94 6.02 10.82 17.56
N PHE A 95 6.18 10.09 16.48
CA PHE A 95 7.47 9.54 16.03
C PHE A 95 7.91 10.08 14.67
N ASP A 96 7.08 10.90 13.99
CA ASP A 96 7.29 11.26 12.60
C ASP A 96 7.34 10.01 11.71
N LEU A 97 7.97 10.07 10.55
CA LEU A 97 8.20 8.90 9.68
C LEU A 97 9.42 8.06 10.12
N ARG A 98 9.65 7.93 11.42
CA ARG A 98 10.71 7.07 11.97
C ARG A 98 10.19 5.64 12.13
N PRO A 99 10.64 4.67 11.33
CA PRO A 99 10.07 3.33 11.30
C PRO A 99 10.10 2.62 12.66
N GLY A 100 11.15 2.83 13.46
CA GLY A 100 11.27 2.24 14.79
C GLY A 100 10.12 2.56 15.74
N GLY A 101 9.54 3.77 15.67
CA GLY A 101 8.36 4.15 16.44
C GLY A 101 7.11 3.36 16.02
N HIS A 102 6.89 3.23 14.72
CA HIS A 102 5.78 2.46 14.15
C HIS A 102 5.89 0.97 14.49
N HIS A 103 7.09 0.39 14.39
CA HIS A 103 7.34 -0.98 14.84
C HIS A 103 7.06 -1.15 16.33
N PHE A 104 7.52 -0.20 17.17
CA PHE A 104 7.28 -0.25 18.61
C PHE A 104 5.79 -0.31 18.95
N THR A 105 4.96 0.49 18.27
CA THR A 105 3.51 0.45 18.47
C THR A 105 2.92 -0.91 18.09
N ASN A 106 3.38 -1.54 16.99
CA ASN A 106 2.93 -2.90 16.62
C ASN A 106 3.27 -3.91 17.71
N VAL A 107 4.51 -3.90 18.19
CA VAL A 107 4.97 -4.82 19.25
C VAL A 107 4.18 -4.60 20.55
N LEU A 108 3.94 -3.35 20.92
CA LEU A 108 3.17 -2.99 22.11
C LEU A 108 1.71 -3.51 22.02
N LEU A 109 1.07 -3.33 20.86
CA LEU A 109 -0.28 -3.86 20.61
C LEU A 109 -0.32 -5.39 20.67
N HIS A 110 0.69 -6.08 20.13
CA HIS A 110 0.82 -7.52 20.21
C HIS A 110 1.04 -8.01 21.65
N ALA A 111 1.87 -7.30 22.44
CA ALA A 111 2.08 -7.61 23.86
C ALA A 111 0.78 -7.47 24.67
N PHE A 112 0.01 -6.39 24.46
CA PHE A 112 -1.29 -6.23 25.09
C PHE A 112 -2.32 -7.27 24.62
N ALA A 113 -2.35 -7.61 23.32
CA ALA A 113 -3.19 -8.67 22.78
C ALA A 113 -2.88 -10.01 23.46
N THR A 114 -1.60 -10.33 23.66
CA THR A 114 -1.13 -11.53 24.40
C THR A 114 -1.64 -11.54 25.84
N VAL A 115 -1.54 -10.41 26.54
CA VAL A 115 -2.02 -10.28 27.93
C VAL A 115 -3.55 -10.46 27.99
N PHE A 116 -4.30 -9.82 27.08
CA PHE A 116 -5.75 -9.98 27.03
C PHE A 116 -6.17 -11.40 26.64
N LEU A 117 -5.43 -12.08 25.78
CA LEU A 117 -5.65 -13.49 25.45
C LEU A 117 -5.50 -14.36 26.71
N PHE A 118 -4.42 -14.20 27.48
CA PHE A 118 -4.25 -14.88 28.77
C PHE A 118 -5.40 -14.59 29.71
N ALA A 119 -5.70 -13.30 29.93
CA ALA A 119 -6.74 -12.84 30.85
C ALA A 119 -8.13 -13.39 30.46
N PHE A 120 -8.44 -13.42 29.17
CA PHE A 120 -9.66 -13.98 28.62
C PHE A 120 -9.77 -15.48 28.88
N ILE A 121 -8.77 -16.28 28.46
CA ILE A 121 -8.86 -17.74 28.59
C ILE A 121 -8.85 -18.14 30.08
N HIS A 122 -8.03 -17.49 30.89
CA HIS A 122 -8.00 -17.73 32.34
C HIS A 122 -9.35 -17.39 33.02
N ALA A 123 -9.94 -16.25 32.70
CA ALA A 123 -11.25 -15.86 33.23
C ALA A 123 -12.39 -16.82 32.78
N ALA A 124 -12.29 -17.34 31.57
CA ALA A 124 -13.30 -18.24 31.01
C ALA A 124 -13.22 -19.67 31.56
N THR A 125 -12.01 -20.18 31.82
CA THR A 125 -11.75 -21.60 32.11
C THR A 125 -11.28 -21.87 33.53
N GLY A 126 -10.74 -20.86 34.24
CA GLY A 126 -10.05 -21.02 35.53
C GLY A 126 -8.68 -21.74 35.44
N ALA A 127 -8.26 -22.15 34.23
CA ALA A 127 -7.08 -22.97 34.00
C ALA A 127 -5.84 -22.08 33.75
N MET A 128 -5.09 -21.73 34.78
CA MET A 128 -3.98 -20.77 34.70
C MET A 128 -2.88 -21.20 33.73
N TRP A 129 -2.28 -22.41 33.90
CA TRP A 129 -1.14 -22.85 33.09
C TRP A 129 -1.47 -23.13 31.62
N PRO A 130 -2.60 -23.81 31.28
CA PRO A 130 -3.03 -23.89 29.89
C PRO A 130 -3.26 -22.53 29.22
N SER A 131 -3.83 -21.57 29.96
CA SER A 131 -4.02 -20.20 29.47
C SER A 131 -2.69 -19.49 29.22
N ALA A 132 -1.72 -19.64 30.14
CA ALA A 132 -0.38 -19.08 29.98
C ALA A 132 0.35 -19.70 28.78
N PHE A 133 0.23 -21.01 28.57
CA PHE A 133 0.83 -21.69 27.44
C PHE A 133 0.27 -21.22 26.10
N VAL A 134 -1.06 -21.12 25.97
CA VAL A 134 -1.71 -20.59 24.74
C VAL A 134 -1.26 -19.16 24.46
N ALA A 135 -1.24 -18.31 25.50
CA ALA A 135 -0.80 -16.91 25.35
C ALA A 135 0.70 -16.81 25.03
N MET A 136 1.54 -17.66 25.61
CA MET A 136 2.97 -17.68 25.30
C MET A 136 3.22 -18.15 23.85
N LEU A 137 2.54 -19.19 23.37
CA LEU A 137 2.61 -19.60 21.97
C LEU A 137 2.17 -18.45 21.04
N PHE A 138 1.08 -17.76 21.38
CA PHE A 138 0.65 -16.60 20.62
C PHE A 138 1.72 -15.49 20.62
N ALA A 139 2.39 -15.25 21.74
CA ALA A 139 3.42 -14.24 21.86
C ALA A 139 4.65 -14.48 20.96
N VAL A 140 5.09 -15.74 20.86
CA VAL A 140 6.42 -16.06 20.29
C VAL A 140 6.38 -16.97 19.07
N HIS A 141 5.21 -17.26 18.50
CA HIS A 141 5.13 -18.16 17.36
C HIS A 141 5.59 -17.49 16.05
N PRO A 142 6.46 -18.12 15.24
CA PRO A 142 7.01 -17.53 14.01
C PRO A 142 5.95 -17.10 12.99
N LEU A 143 4.79 -17.77 12.93
CA LEU A 143 3.66 -17.38 12.07
C LEU A 143 3.10 -15.98 12.35
N HIS A 144 3.38 -15.41 13.51
CA HIS A 144 2.89 -14.08 13.89
C HIS A 144 3.86 -12.94 13.53
N VAL A 145 5.08 -13.30 13.09
CA VAL A 145 6.10 -12.30 12.73
C VAL A 145 5.62 -11.37 11.63
N GLU A 146 4.97 -11.89 10.60
CA GLU A 146 4.40 -11.10 9.51
C GLU A 146 3.44 -10.03 10.03
N SER A 147 2.51 -10.37 10.94
CA SER A 147 1.55 -9.43 11.52
C SER A 147 2.18 -8.39 12.44
N VAL A 148 3.32 -8.70 13.10
CA VAL A 148 3.93 -7.84 14.11
C VAL A 148 5.06 -6.99 13.54
N ALA A 149 5.95 -7.60 12.73
CA ALA A 149 7.12 -6.94 12.17
C ALA A 149 6.79 -6.05 10.96
N TRP A 150 5.71 -6.31 10.24
CA TRP A 150 5.29 -5.49 9.12
C TRP A 150 4.44 -4.30 9.57
N ILE A 151 4.89 -3.08 9.27
CA ILE A 151 4.20 -1.85 9.73
C ILE A 151 2.79 -1.75 9.15
N ALA A 152 2.60 -2.02 7.86
CA ALA A 152 1.29 -1.98 7.21
C ALA A 152 0.29 -3.03 7.77
N GLU A 153 0.77 -4.10 8.43
CA GLU A 153 -0.09 -5.06 9.14
C GLU A 153 -0.48 -4.62 10.57
N ARG A 154 -0.32 -3.32 10.90
CA ARG A 154 -0.92 -2.70 12.09
C ARG A 154 -2.38 -3.12 12.28
N LYS A 155 -3.10 -3.29 11.19
CA LYS A 155 -4.49 -3.77 11.14
C LYS A 155 -4.67 -5.11 11.84
N ASP A 156 -3.67 -6.01 11.81
CA ASP A 156 -3.72 -7.30 12.50
C ASP A 156 -3.57 -7.16 14.01
N VAL A 157 -2.49 -6.53 14.45
CA VAL A 157 -2.19 -6.41 15.88
C VAL A 157 -3.22 -5.53 16.60
N LEU A 158 -3.70 -4.46 15.96
CA LEU A 158 -4.74 -3.58 16.50
C LEU A 158 -6.10 -4.30 16.59
N SER A 159 -6.49 -5.02 15.53
CA SER A 159 -7.74 -5.77 15.53
C SER A 159 -7.72 -6.92 16.55
N ALA A 160 -6.59 -7.62 16.71
CA ALA A 160 -6.45 -8.68 17.71
C ALA A 160 -6.48 -8.12 19.14
N PHE A 161 -5.86 -6.97 19.39
CA PHE A 161 -5.99 -6.28 20.67
C PHE A 161 -7.45 -6.05 21.05
N PHE A 162 -8.23 -5.46 20.15
CA PHE A 162 -9.66 -5.25 20.35
C PHE A 162 -10.46 -6.55 20.41
N TRP A 163 -10.08 -7.56 19.63
CA TRP A 163 -10.70 -8.88 19.65
C TRP A 163 -10.59 -9.54 21.04
N PHE A 164 -9.38 -9.63 21.59
CA PHE A 164 -9.18 -10.26 22.90
C PHE A 164 -9.74 -9.42 24.05
N LEU A 165 -9.71 -8.09 23.93
CA LEU A 165 -10.39 -7.20 24.85
C LEU A 165 -11.92 -7.45 24.84
N ALA A 166 -12.52 -7.64 23.64
CA ALA A 166 -13.94 -7.97 23.50
C ALA A 166 -14.28 -9.34 24.10
N LEU A 167 -13.43 -10.34 23.89
CA LEU A 167 -13.62 -11.67 24.49
C LEU A 167 -13.48 -11.64 26.03
N TRP A 168 -12.47 -10.95 26.54
CA TRP A 168 -12.28 -10.78 27.97
C TRP A 168 -13.47 -10.05 28.62
N SER A 169 -13.89 -8.94 28.03
CA SER A 169 -15.01 -8.15 28.53
C SER A 169 -16.34 -8.91 28.47
N TYR A 170 -16.52 -9.75 27.43
CA TYR A 170 -17.71 -10.63 27.31
C TYR A 170 -17.77 -11.65 28.44
N VAL A 171 -16.67 -12.32 28.74
CA VAL A 171 -16.56 -13.28 29.87
C VAL A 171 -16.84 -12.60 31.20
N ARG A 172 -16.37 -11.35 31.36
CA ARG A 172 -16.61 -10.52 32.57
C ARG A 172 -17.97 -9.83 32.59
N ARG A 173 -18.83 -10.08 31.57
CA ARG A 173 -20.17 -9.51 31.41
C ARG A 173 -20.22 -7.99 31.25
N HIS A 174 -19.13 -7.36 30.81
CA HIS A 174 -19.06 -5.95 30.45
C HIS A 174 -19.50 -5.72 29.00
N TYR A 175 -20.78 -5.92 28.70
CA TYR A 175 -21.30 -5.99 27.32
C TYR A 175 -21.12 -4.70 26.52
N TRP A 176 -21.17 -3.54 27.15
CA TRP A 176 -20.88 -2.27 26.46
C TRP A 176 -19.43 -2.19 26.01
N LEU A 177 -18.48 -2.62 26.85
CA LEU A 177 -17.08 -2.70 26.47
C LEU A 177 -16.85 -3.74 25.36
N THR A 178 -17.58 -4.84 25.41
CA THR A 178 -17.56 -5.84 24.31
C THR A 178 -18.01 -5.24 23.00
N LEU A 179 -19.12 -4.48 23.00
CA LEU A 179 -19.64 -3.81 21.81
C LEU A 179 -18.66 -2.77 21.28
N LEU A 180 -18.13 -1.89 22.15
CA LEU A 180 -17.14 -0.87 21.79
C LEU A 180 -15.87 -1.49 21.21
N ALA A 181 -15.29 -2.49 21.89
CA ALA A 181 -14.08 -3.17 21.41
C ALA A 181 -14.34 -3.89 20.08
N PHE A 182 -15.52 -4.48 19.89
CA PHE A 182 -15.90 -5.09 18.62
C PHE A 182 -16.02 -4.05 17.50
N CYS A 183 -16.65 -2.90 17.73
CA CYS A 183 -16.71 -1.81 16.75
C CYS A 183 -15.31 -1.33 16.34
N LEU A 184 -14.42 -1.07 17.31
CA LEU A 184 -13.06 -0.64 17.05
C LEU A 184 -12.25 -1.73 16.33
N GLY A 185 -12.49 -3.01 16.64
CA GLY A 185 -11.92 -4.14 15.92
C GLY A 185 -12.35 -4.19 14.46
N LEU A 186 -13.65 -4.02 14.17
CA LEU A 186 -14.18 -3.94 12.80
C LEU A 186 -13.61 -2.75 12.02
N MET A 187 -13.41 -1.61 12.70
CA MET A 187 -12.78 -0.42 12.14
C MET A 187 -11.26 -0.59 11.95
N SER A 188 -10.66 -1.64 12.53
CA SER A 188 -9.24 -1.97 12.35
C SER A 188 -9.02 -2.98 11.23
N LYS A 189 -9.77 -4.08 11.21
CA LYS A 189 -9.70 -5.12 10.15
C LYS A 189 -11.05 -5.83 10.01
N PRO A 190 -11.60 -5.96 8.78
CA PRO A 190 -12.89 -6.62 8.55
C PRO A 190 -12.96 -8.09 9.01
N MET A 191 -11.83 -8.80 9.10
CA MET A 191 -11.76 -10.20 9.55
C MET A 191 -12.41 -10.42 10.91
N VAL A 192 -12.52 -9.39 11.73
CA VAL A 192 -13.17 -9.40 13.06
C VAL A 192 -14.67 -9.76 13.00
N VAL A 193 -15.32 -9.74 11.82
CA VAL A 193 -16.74 -10.17 11.63
C VAL A 193 -17.03 -11.57 12.17
N THR A 194 -16.02 -12.40 12.39
CA THR A 194 -16.15 -13.75 12.93
C THR A 194 -16.32 -13.81 14.46
N LEU A 195 -16.13 -12.68 15.18
CA LEU A 195 -16.24 -12.65 16.65
C LEU A 195 -17.59 -13.16 17.18
N PRO A 196 -18.76 -12.76 16.67
CA PRO A 196 -20.05 -13.27 17.17
C PRO A 196 -20.14 -14.79 17.07
N PHE A 197 -19.57 -15.41 16.03
CA PHE A 197 -19.50 -16.86 15.89
C PHE A 197 -18.65 -17.48 17.00
N VAL A 198 -17.48 -16.92 17.30
CA VAL A 198 -16.61 -17.38 18.38
C VAL A 198 -17.31 -17.26 19.74
N LEU A 199 -18.07 -16.20 19.98
CA LEU A 199 -18.85 -16.04 21.22
C LEU A 199 -19.91 -17.14 21.38
N PHE A 200 -20.51 -17.65 20.30
CA PHE A 200 -21.41 -18.82 20.38
C PHE A 200 -20.66 -20.10 20.78
N LEU A 201 -19.44 -20.27 20.28
CA LEU A 201 -18.61 -21.41 20.67
C LEU A 201 -18.24 -21.35 22.15
N LEU A 202 -17.87 -20.17 22.67
CA LEU A 202 -17.52 -19.96 24.07
C LEU A 202 -18.72 -20.17 25.01
N ASP A 203 -19.91 -19.78 24.60
CA ASP A 203 -21.12 -20.08 25.37
C ASP A 203 -21.34 -21.58 25.54
N ARG A 204 -20.99 -22.37 24.54
CA ARG A 204 -21.06 -23.82 24.59
C ARG A 204 -20.00 -24.40 25.53
N TRP A 205 -18.78 -23.95 25.40
CA TRP A 205 -17.66 -24.25 26.28
C TRP A 205 -16.65 -23.08 26.22
N PRO A 206 -16.12 -22.62 27.35
CA PRO A 206 -16.26 -23.12 28.72
C PRO A 206 -17.45 -22.52 29.51
N LEU A 207 -18.16 -21.49 29.00
CA LEU A 207 -19.09 -20.68 29.79
C LEU A 207 -20.43 -21.39 30.11
N ARG A 208 -20.82 -22.40 29.34
CA ARG A 208 -22.05 -23.20 29.50
C ARG A 208 -23.31 -22.35 29.67
N GLN A 209 -23.45 -21.28 28.87
CA GLN A 209 -24.58 -20.36 28.93
C GLN A 209 -25.78 -20.87 28.14
N PRO A 210 -27.04 -20.61 28.60
CA PRO A 210 -28.23 -20.96 27.84
C PRO A 210 -28.32 -20.14 26.55
N LEU A 211 -28.66 -20.81 25.43
CA LEU A 211 -28.66 -20.20 24.09
C LEU A 211 -29.58 -18.96 24.00
N ARG A 212 -30.73 -18.96 24.67
CA ARG A 212 -31.72 -17.85 24.62
C ARG A 212 -31.21 -16.56 25.24
N SER A 213 -30.48 -16.62 26.37
CA SER A 213 -29.87 -15.43 27.01
C SER A 213 -28.69 -14.92 26.23
N ALA A 214 -27.91 -15.84 25.65
CA ALA A 214 -26.76 -15.55 24.82
C ALA A 214 -27.12 -14.82 23.52
N LEU A 215 -28.31 -15.12 22.92
CA LEU A 215 -28.69 -14.55 21.63
C LEU A 215 -28.96 -13.04 21.69
N ARG A 216 -29.59 -12.56 22.76
CA ARG A 216 -29.94 -11.13 22.92
C ARG A 216 -28.73 -10.22 22.87
N VAL A 217 -27.61 -10.63 23.48
CA VAL A 217 -26.35 -9.87 23.50
C VAL A 217 -25.68 -9.89 22.15
N LYS A 218 -25.89 -10.94 21.35
CA LYS A 218 -25.19 -11.12 20.05
C LYS A 218 -25.92 -10.50 18.86
N ILE A 219 -27.23 -10.19 18.97
CA ILE A 219 -27.95 -9.52 17.87
C ILE A 219 -27.28 -8.23 17.41
N PRO A 220 -26.91 -7.28 18.29
CA PRO A 220 -26.21 -6.07 17.86
C PRO A 220 -24.85 -6.38 17.21
N LEU A 221 -24.11 -7.35 17.75
CA LEU A 221 -22.81 -7.76 17.18
C LEU A 221 -22.97 -8.37 15.79
N LEU A 222 -23.99 -9.23 15.58
CA LEU A 222 -24.31 -9.81 14.28
C LEU A 222 -24.72 -8.73 13.25
N ALA A 223 -25.52 -7.74 13.68
CA ALA A 223 -25.91 -6.64 12.82
C ALA A 223 -24.70 -5.80 12.37
N LEU A 224 -23.79 -5.48 13.29
CA LEU A 224 -22.54 -4.78 12.99
C LEU A 224 -21.61 -5.61 12.09
N ALA A 225 -21.50 -6.92 12.36
CA ALA A 225 -20.71 -7.82 11.49
C ALA A 225 -21.27 -7.86 10.06
N ALA A 226 -22.58 -7.93 9.91
CA ALA A 226 -23.23 -7.91 8.60
C ALA A 226 -23.01 -6.55 7.88
N ALA A 227 -23.18 -5.44 8.58
CA ALA A 227 -22.92 -4.12 8.04
C ALA A 227 -21.45 -3.95 7.57
N SER A 228 -20.48 -4.37 8.40
CA SER A 228 -19.06 -4.34 8.05
C SER A 228 -18.74 -5.24 6.86
N ALA A 229 -19.29 -6.45 6.79
CA ALA A 229 -19.09 -7.36 5.67
C ALA A 229 -19.63 -6.78 4.35
N ILE A 230 -20.81 -6.16 4.37
CA ILE A 230 -21.41 -5.50 3.21
C ILE A 230 -20.54 -4.31 2.77
N THR A 231 -20.13 -3.43 3.70
CA THR A 231 -19.29 -2.28 3.42
C THR A 231 -17.96 -2.73 2.78
N THR A 232 -17.29 -3.72 3.37
CA THR A 232 -16.03 -4.27 2.84
C THR A 232 -16.21 -4.82 1.44
N TYR A 233 -17.24 -5.61 1.19
CA TYR A 233 -17.51 -6.16 -0.13
C TYR A 233 -17.74 -5.07 -1.18
N LEU A 234 -18.53 -4.04 -0.84
CA LEU A 234 -18.82 -2.93 -1.75
C LEU A 234 -17.56 -2.11 -2.07
N VAL A 235 -16.72 -1.82 -1.06
CA VAL A 235 -15.45 -1.10 -1.25
C VAL A 235 -14.50 -1.91 -2.12
N GLN A 236 -14.28 -3.19 -1.82
CA GLN A 236 -13.38 -4.06 -2.56
C GLN A 236 -13.85 -4.32 -4.01
N ARG A 237 -15.17 -4.39 -4.23
CA ARG A 237 -15.74 -4.51 -5.58
C ARG A 237 -15.51 -3.24 -6.41
N ARG A 238 -15.70 -2.05 -5.80
CA ARG A 238 -15.49 -0.76 -6.49
C ARG A 238 -14.03 -0.52 -6.86
N SER A 239 -13.10 -0.97 -6.04
CA SER A 239 -11.67 -0.82 -6.27
C SER A 239 -11.07 -1.87 -7.22
N GLY A 240 -11.86 -2.86 -7.70
CA GLY A 240 -11.36 -3.95 -8.53
C GLY A 240 -10.50 -4.99 -7.79
N ALA A 241 -10.43 -4.92 -6.44
CA ALA A 241 -9.64 -5.86 -5.65
C ALA A 241 -10.24 -7.28 -5.60
N VAL A 242 -11.56 -7.39 -5.80
CA VAL A 242 -12.23 -8.70 -5.93
C VAL A 242 -11.96 -9.24 -7.32
N ARG A 243 -11.17 -10.32 -7.38
CA ARG A 243 -10.81 -10.98 -8.64
C ARG A 243 -12.01 -11.72 -9.25
N GLU A 244 -12.18 -11.58 -10.55
CA GLU A 244 -13.26 -12.25 -11.28
C GLU A 244 -13.09 -13.78 -11.30
N VAL A 245 -14.20 -14.50 -11.46
CA VAL A 245 -14.20 -15.98 -11.54
C VAL A 245 -13.43 -16.46 -12.78
N GLY A 246 -13.33 -15.63 -13.82
CA GLY A 246 -12.56 -15.94 -15.03
C GLY A 246 -11.06 -16.08 -14.78
N GLN A 247 -10.49 -15.27 -13.87
CA GLN A 247 -9.06 -15.36 -13.51
C GLN A 247 -8.75 -16.52 -12.56
N PHE A 248 -9.64 -16.80 -11.59
CA PHE A 248 -9.49 -17.87 -10.62
C PHE A 248 -10.79 -18.68 -10.55
N PRO A 249 -10.91 -19.80 -11.29
CA PRO A 249 -12.10 -20.65 -11.29
C PRO A 249 -12.49 -21.13 -9.89
N LEU A 250 -13.78 -21.24 -9.61
CA LEU A 250 -14.29 -21.64 -8.29
C LEU A 250 -13.69 -22.99 -7.81
N ALA A 251 -13.53 -23.95 -8.72
CA ALA A 251 -12.92 -25.24 -8.39
C ALA A 251 -11.52 -25.04 -7.80
N LEU A 252 -10.67 -24.26 -8.45
CA LEU A 252 -9.31 -23.98 -7.99
C LEU A 252 -9.32 -23.21 -6.65
N ARG A 253 -10.27 -22.32 -6.42
CA ARG A 253 -10.42 -21.61 -5.12
C ARG A 253 -10.77 -22.59 -4.00
N VAL A 254 -11.67 -23.53 -4.25
CA VAL A 254 -12.05 -24.57 -3.27
C VAL A 254 -10.88 -25.51 -2.99
N GLU A 255 -10.17 -25.96 -4.02
CA GLU A 255 -8.98 -26.79 -3.87
C GLU A 255 -7.91 -26.05 -3.06
N ASN A 256 -7.63 -24.78 -3.39
CA ASN A 256 -6.67 -23.96 -2.65
C ASN A 256 -7.10 -23.72 -1.19
N ALA A 257 -8.38 -23.51 -0.92
CA ALA A 257 -8.89 -23.38 0.44
C ALA A 257 -8.65 -24.64 1.27
N VAL A 258 -8.99 -25.82 0.73
CA VAL A 258 -8.75 -27.12 1.38
C VAL A 258 -7.28 -27.32 1.68
N VAL A 259 -6.42 -27.07 0.71
CA VAL A 259 -4.97 -27.20 0.86
C VAL A 259 -4.42 -26.18 1.87
N SER A 260 -4.90 -24.94 1.85
CA SER A 260 -4.45 -23.88 2.77
C SER A 260 -4.83 -24.17 4.22
N TYR A 261 -6.02 -24.69 4.49
CA TYR A 261 -6.38 -25.19 5.83
C TYR A 261 -5.40 -26.24 6.34
N ALA A 262 -5.04 -27.22 5.51
CA ALA A 262 -4.10 -28.26 5.91
C ALA A 262 -2.68 -27.71 6.11
N ILE A 263 -2.21 -26.83 5.21
CA ILE A 263 -0.87 -26.23 5.29
C ILE A 263 -0.74 -25.38 6.56
N TYR A 264 -1.74 -24.61 6.93
CA TYR A 264 -1.70 -23.80 8.17
C TYR A 264 -1.57 -24.70 9.41
N ILE A 265 -2.26 -25.85 9.45
CA ILE A 265 -2.06 -26.81 10.54
C ILE A 265 -0.60 -27.30 10.58
N VAL A 266 -0.05 -27.69 9.43
CA VAL A 266 1.35 -28.12 9.36
C VAL A 266 2.30 -27.02 9.83
N LYS A 267 2.10 -25.77 9.41
CA LYS A 267 2.94 -24.63 9.79
C LYS A 267 2.82 -24.25 11.27
N VAL A 268 1.71 -24.52 11.92
CA VAL A 268 1.59 -24.35 13.39
C VAL A 268 2.53 -25.31 14.12
N PHE A 269 2.74 -26.53 13.64
CA PHE A 269 3.63 -27.49 14.28
C PHE A 269 5.05 -27.46 13.72
N TRP A 270 5.22 -27.03 12.47
CA TRP A 270 6.49 -26.93 11.78
C TRP A 270 6.58 -25.60 11.00
N PRO A 271 6.90 -24.48 11.69
CA PRO A 271 6.90 -23.14 11.10
C PRO A 271 8.18 -22.88 10.28
N ALA A 272 8.34 -23.63 9.18
CA ALA A 272 9.44 -23.49 8.25
C ALA A 272 8.96 -22.92 6.90
N ARG A 273 9.88 -22.29 6.15
CA ARG A 273 9.64 -21.73 4.81
C ARG A 273 8.48 -20.73 4.83
N LEU A 274 8.50 -19.80 5.82
CA LEU A 274 7.54 -18.72 5.94
C LEU A 274 7.92 -17.60 4.97
N ALA A 275 6.95 -17.07 4.21
CA ALA A 275 7.19 -16.03 3.22
C ALA A 275 6.11 -14.95 3.26
N VAL A 276 6.49 -13.72 2.94
CA VAL A 276 5.56 -12.58 2.85
C VAL A 276 4.50 -12.74 1.76
N PHE A 277 4.80 -13.52 0.72
CA PHE A 277 3.90 -13.76 -0.40
C PHE A 277 4.03 -15.20 -0.91
N TYR A 278 2.90 -15.88 -1.06
CA TYR A 278 2.79 -17.20 -1.69
C TYR A 278 2.02 -17.06 -2.99
N PRO A 279 2.67 -17.25 -4.15
CA PRO A 279 2.02 -17.15 -5.45
C PRO A 279 0.82 -18.08 -5.58
N TYR A 280 -0.21 -17.64 -6.30
CA TYR A 280 -1.36 -18.49 -6.57
C TYR A 280 -0.99 -19.55 -7.60
N PRO A 281 -1.17 -20.85 -7.33
CA PRO A 281 -0.81 -21.89 -8.27
C PRO A 281 -1.80 -21.95 -9.43
N HIS A 282 -1.33 -22.16 -10.65
CA HIS A 282 -2.21 -22.38 -11.80
C HIS A 282 -2.98 -23.70 -11.68
N GLN A 283 -2.40 -24.71 -11.05
CA GLN A 283 -3.00 -26.01 -10.79
C GLN A 283 -2.44 -26.57 -9.47
N LEU A 284 -3.29 -27.29 -8.76
CA LEU A 284 -2.89 -28.04 -7.55
C LEU A 284 -2.83 -29.53 -7.86
N PRO A 285 -1.76 -30.24 -7.42
CA PRO A 285 -1.69 -31.68 -7.57
C PRO A 285 -2.85 -32.36 -6.84
N VAL A 286 -3.57 -33.28 -7.52
CA VAL A 286 -4.74 -33.97 -6.97
C VAL A 286 -4.42 -34.70 -5.66
N TRP A 287 -3.22 -35.30 -5.54
CA TRP A 287 -2.80 -35.95 -4.32
C TRP A 287 -2.70 -35.01 -3.13
N GLN A 288 -2.27 -33.76 -3.36
CA GLN A 288 -2.17 -32.73 -2.30
C GLN A 288 -3.55 -32.31 -1.80
N VAL A 289 -4.50 -32.12 -2.72
CA VAL A 289 -5.90 -31.83 -2.39
C VAL A 289 -6.53 -33.00 -1.62
N ALA A 290 -6.32 -34.24 -2.09
CA ALA A 290 -6.85 -35.45 -1.47
C ALA A 290 -6.30 -35.67 -0.05
N LEU A 291 -4.98 -35.55 0.15
CA LEU A 291 -4.37 -35.68 1.48
C LEU A 291 -4.84 -34.58 2.44
N SER A 292 -4.96 -33.35 1.95
CA SER A 292 -5.48 -32.23 2.74
C SER A 292 -6.93 -32.48 3.17
N ALA A 293 -7.78 -32.92 2.26
CA ALA A 293 -9.15 -33.29 2.54
C ALA A 293 -9.27 -34.43 3.56
N LEU A 294 -8.44 -35.47 3.41
CA LEU A 294 -8.39 -36.60 4.36
C LEU A 294 -7.94 -36.16 5.76
N LEU A 295 -6.92 -35.31 5.86
CA LEU A 295 -6.46 -34.75 7.13
C LEU A 295 -7.60 -33.97 7.83
N LEU A 296 -8.26 -33.07 7.12
CA LEU A 296 -9.35 -32.26 7.66
C LEU A 296 -10.56 -33.13 8.05
N ALA A 297 -10.92 -34.11 7.23
CA ALA A 297 -11.98 -35.07 7.53
C ALA A 297 -11.64 -35.93 8.75
N GLY A 298 -10.41 -36.41 8.86
CA GLY A 298 -9.91 -37.18 10.00
C GLY A 298 -10.00 -36.41 11.31
N ILE A 299 -9.47 -35.17 11.35
CA ILE A 299 -9.56 -34.31 12.54
C ILE A 299 -11.04 -34.03 12.87
N SER A 300 -11.85 -33.67 11.87
CA SER A 300 -13.28 -33.38 12.07
C SER A 300 -14.02 -34.60 12.64
N THR A 301 -13.69 -35.80 12.19
CA THR A 301 -14.30 -37.05 12.69
C THR A 301 -13.97 -37.28 14.17
N VAL A 302 -12.71 -37.10 14.56
CA VAL A 302 -12.28 -37.19 15.96
C VAL A 302 -13.00 -36.15 16.81
N VAL A 303 -13.03 -34.91 16.36
CA VAL A 303 -13.71 -33.79 17.05
C VAL A 303 -15.22 -34.09 17.23
N LEU A 304 -15.89 -34.61 16.21
CA LEU A 304 -17.31 -34.94 16.26
C LEU A 304 -17.61 -36.09 17.23
N ARG A 305 -16.73 -37.11 17.28
CA ARG A 305 -16.84 -38.23 18.22
C ARG A 305 -16.66 -37.76 19.67
N GLU A 306 -15.66 -36.91 19.89
CA GLU A 306 -15.28 -36.49 21.24
C GLU A 306 -16.01 -35.21 21.73
N ARG A 307 -16.88 -34.59 20.94
CA ARG A 307 -17.51 -33.29 21.25
C ARG A 307 -18.26 -33.19 22.57
N ARG A 308 -18.71 -34.33 23.12
CA ARG A 308 -19.41 -34.38 24.40
C ARG A 308 -18.47 -34.60 25.57
N SER A 309 -17.46 -35.46 25.42
CA SER A 309 -16.45 -35.79 26.41
C SER A 309 -15.38 -34.70 26.50
N ARG A 310 -14.94 -34.14 25.34
CA ARG A 310 -13.87 -33.16 25.16
C ARG A 310 -14.34 -31.93 24.36
N PRO A 311 -15.25 -31.11 24.92
CA PRO A 311 -15.85 -30.02 24.19
C PRO A 311 -14.85 -28.95 23.71
N TYR A 312 -13.68 -28.82 24.34
CA TYR A 312 -12.61 -27.94 23.91
C TYR A 312 -12.10 -28.27 22.50
N LEU A 313 -12.12 -29.55 22.09
CA LEU A 313 -11.77 -29.94 20.73
C LEU A 313 -12.72 -29.33 19.69
N ALA A 314 -14.04 -29.39 19.97
CA ALA A 314 -15.02 -28.83 19.07
C ALA A 314 -14.93 -27.28 19.01
N VAL A 315 -14.71 -26.63 20.14
CA VAL A 315 -14.57 -25.17 20.19
C VAL A 315 -13.30 -24.73 19.46
N GLY A 316 -12.15 -25.33 19.74
CA GLY A 316 -10.90 -24.99 19.11
C GLY A 316 -10.91 -25.25 17.60
N TRP A 317 -11.47 -26.41 17.17
CA TRP A 317 -11.57 -26.75 15.75
C TRP A 317 -12.47 -25.81 14.96
N LEU A 318 -13.67 -25.53 15.48
CA LEU A 318 -14.62 -24.62 14.85
C LEU A 318 -14.12 -23.17 14.91
N TRP A 319 -13.39 -22.78 15.96
CA TRP A 319 -12.69 -21.48 15.99
C TRP A 319 -11.71 -21.39 14.83
N TYR A 320 -10.79 -22.38 14.69
CA TYR A 320 -9.82 -22.43 13.62
C TYR A 320 -10.47 -22.35 12.24
N LEU A 321 -11.42 -23.22 11.95
CA LEU A 321 -12.10 -23.22 10.66
C LEU A 321 -12.88 -21.92 10.41
N GLY A 322 -13.66 -21.47 11.39
CA GLY A 322 -14.59 -20.34 11.24
C GLY A 322 -13.89 -19.00 11.10
N THR A 323 -12.79 -18.78 11.82
CA THR A 323 -12.04 -17.51 11.74
C THR A 323 -11.21 -17.39 10.48
N LEU A 324 -10.88 -18.49 9.79
CA LEU A 324 -10.24 -18.48 8.47
C LEU A 324 -11.19 -18.21 7.30
N VAL A 325 -12.50 -18.44 7.45
CA VAL A 325 -13.48 -18.29 6.35
C VAL A 325 -13.34 -16.98 5.56
N PRO A 326 -13.18 -15.80 6.18
CA PRO A 326 -13.09 -14.54 5.45
C PRO A 326 -11.83 -14.41 4.58
N VAL A 327 -10.76 -15.16 4.86
CA VAL A 327 -9.43 -14.99 4.26
C VAL A 327 -8.89 -16.25 3.57
N ILE A 328 -9.64 -17.36 3.58
CA ILE A 328 -9.19 -18.64 3.02
C ILE A 328 -9.18 -18.68 1.48
N GLY A 329 -9.70 -17.64 0.81
CA GLY A 329 -9.67 -17.51 -0.64
C GLY A 329 -10.90 -18.05 -1.38
N LEU A 330 -12.02 -18.34 -0.68
CA LEU A 330 -13.30 -18.64 -1.35
C LEU A 330 -13.81 -17.40 -2.11
N VAL A 331 -13.72 -16.23 -1.50
CA VAL A 331 -13.76 -14.94 -2.19
C VAL A 331 -12.32 -14.47 -2.34
N GLN A 332 -11.81 -14.51 -3.57
CA GLN A 332 -10.40 -14.17 -3.82
C GLN A 332 -10.20 -12.66 -3.86
N VAL A 333 -9.35 -12.18 -2.96
CA VAL A 333 -8.90 -10.79 -2.90
C VAL A 333 -7.37 -10.78 -2.99
N GLY A 334 -6.84 -10.04 -3.95
CA GLY A 334 -5.40 -10.03 -4.25
C GLY A 334 -4.93 -11.26 -5.05
N ALA A 335 -3.61 -11.39 -5.20
CA ALA A 335 -2.94 -12.41 -6.03
C ALA A 335 -2.30 -13.56 -5.22
N GLN A 336 -2.37 -13.52 -3.89
CA GLN A 336 -1.77 -14.56 -3.02
C GLN A 336 -2.71 -15.75 -2.84
N ALA A 337 -2.13 -16.97 -2.83
CA ALA A 337 -2.85 -18.20 -2.49
C ALA A 337 -3.21 -18.28 -1.01
N ARG A 338 -2.31 -17.78 -0.15
CA ARG A 338 -2.37 -17.79 1.31
C ARG A 338 -1.40 -16.74 1.87
N ALA A 339 -1.49 -16.46 3.17
CA ALA A 339 -0.52 -15.61 3.89
C ALA A 339 -0.37 -16.13 5.32
N ASP A 340 0.83 -16.08 5.88
CA ASP A 340 1.09 -16.60 7.23
C ASP A 340 0.32 -15.78 8.29
N ARG A 341 0.16 -14.48 8.09
CA ARG A 341 -0.66 -13.57 8.91
C ARG A 341 -2.13 -13.99 9.06
N TYR A 342 -2.67 -14.77 8.13
CA TYR A 342 -4.04 -15.25 8.24
C TYR A 342 -4.25 -16.24 9.40
N THR A 343 -3.16 -16.80 9.95
CA THR A 343 -3.19 -17.69 11.11
C THR A 343 -3.28 -16.96 12.45
N TYR A 344 -3.14 -15.64 12.48
CA TYR A 344 -2.98 -14.84 13.68
C TYR A 344 -4.06 -15.07 14.75
N LEU A 345 -5.34 -15.00 14.39
CA LEU A 345 -6.45 -15.34 15.29
C LEU A 345 -6.82 -16.85 15.28
N PRO A 346 -6.81 -17.52 14.10
CA PRO A 346 -7.17 -18.93 14.00
C PRO A 346 -6.31 -19.88 14.82
N MET A 347 -5.01 -19.61 14.94
CA MET A 347 -4.07 -20.45 15.68
C MET A 347 -4.46 -20.63 17.16
N VAL A 348 -5.15 -19.66 17.76
CA VAL A 348 -5.62 -19.73 19.15
C VAL A 348 -6.49 -20.96 19.37
N GLY A 349 -7.39 -21.29 18.41
CA GLY A 349 -8.23 -22.49 18.48
C GLY A 349 -7.41 -23.78 18.52
N LEU A 350 -6.41 -23.92 17.65
CA LEU A 350 -5.51 -25.08 17.64
C LEU A 350 -4.66 -25.16 18.92
N SER A 351 -4.17 -24.02 19.40
CA SER A 351 -3.39 -23.94 20.64
C SER A 351 -4.22 -24.34 21.87
N MET A 352 -5.51 -23.99 21.88
CA MET A 352 -6.44 -24.48 22.91
C MET A 352 -6.61 -25.99 22.86
N MET A 353 -6.83 -26.55 21.67
CA MET A 353 -6.94 -28.02 21.51
C MET A 353 -5.68 -28.70 22.03
N LEU A 354 -4.50 -28.18 21.69
CA LEU A 354 -3.22 -28.70 22.13
C LEU A 354 -3.04 -28.61 23.66
N ALA A 355 -3.29 -27.44 24.24
CA ALA A 355 -3.05 -27.17 25.67
C ALA A 355 -3.92 -28.07 26.58
N TRP A 356 -5.20 -28.24 26.25
CA TRP A 356 -6.12 -29.09 27.01
C TRP A 356 -5.92 -30.58 26.70
N GLY A 357 -5.61 -30.94 25.43
CA GLY A 357 -5.33 -32.33 25.04
C GLY A 357 -4.07 -32.87 25.70
N LEU A 358 -2.98 -32.11 25.72
CA LEU A 358 -1.72 -32.53 26.35
C LEU A 358 -1.89 -32.78 27.87
N ARG A 359 -2.72 -31.95 28.54
CA ARG A 359 -3.02 -32.11 29.96
C ARG A 359 -3.74 -33.44 30.28
N GLU A 360 -4.55 -33.96 29.36
CA GLU A 360 -5.28 -35.21 29.56
C GLU A 360 -4.42 -36.46 29.28
N VAL A 361 -3.47 -36.34 28.32
CA VAL A 361 -2.71 -37.52 27.85
C VAL A 361 -1.37 -37.66 28.56
N LEU A 362 -0.72 -36.55 28.92
CA LEU A 362 0.62 -36.54 29.51
C LEU A 362 0.59 -36.28 31.00
N ASN A 363 1.55 -36.88 31.72
CA ASN A 363 1.77 -36.47 33.11
C ASN A 363 2.21 -35.00 33.19
N THR A 364 1.91 -34.34 34.31
CA THR A 364 2.10 -32.90 34.48
C THR A 364 3.57 -32.46 34.22
N LYS A 365 4.57 -33.25 34.64
CA LYS A 365 5.97 -32.89 34.45
C LYS A 365 6.36 -32.91 32.96
N VAL A 366 5.97 -33.95 32.24
CA VAL A 366 6.23 -34.07 30.80
C VAL A 366 5.50 -32.96 30.02
N ALA A 367 4.24 -32.68 30.37
CA ALA A 367 3.49 -31.61 29.72
C ALA A 367 4.14 -30.23 29.93
N ILE A 368 4.60 -29.92 31.14
CA ILE A 368 5.27 -28.64 31.43
C ILE A 368 6.61 -28.57 30.68
N SER A 369 7.44 -29.62 30.76
CA SER A 369 8.75 -29.64 30.08
C SER A 369 8.59 -29.50 28.56
N GLY A 370 7.62 -30.22 27.98
CA GLY A 370 7.30 -30.11 26.54
C GLY A 370 6.81 -28.72 26.15
N ALA A 371 5.96 -28.11 26.97
CA ALA A 371 5.49 -26.73 26.75
C ALA A 371 6.62 -25.71 26.79
N ILE A 372 7.55 -25.83 27.76
CA ILE A 372 8.72 -24.94 27.85
C ILE A 372 9.61 -25.10 26.61
N VAL A 373 9.94 -26.34 26.22
CA VAL A 373 10.77 -26.62 25.04
C VAL A 373 10.11 -26.06 23.78
N ALA A 374 8.80 -26.27 23.60
CA ALA A 374 8.06 -25.74 22.45
C ALA A 374 8.08 -24.21 22.41
N CYS A 375 7.86 -23.55 23.54
CA CYS A 375 7.90 -22.07 23.61
C CYS A 375 9.31 -21.52 23.33
N LEU A 376 10.37 -22.14 23.87
CA LEU A 376 11.75 -21.73 23.60
C LEU A 376 12.12 -21.95 22.11
N ALA A 377 11.74 -23.09 21.54
CA ALA A 377 11.95 -23.35 20.12
C ALA A 377 11.20 -22.33 19.24
N CYS A 378 9.92 -22.04 19.55
CA CYS A 378 9.16 -21.01 18.84
C CYS A 378 9.80 -19.62 19.00
N ALA A 379 10.28 -19.25 20.19
CA ALA A 379 10.96 -17.97 20.42
C ALA A 379 12.24 -17.84 19.57
N ALA A 380 13.07 -18.87 19.54
CA ALA A 380 14.29 -18.89 18.71
C ALA A 380 13.99 -18.82 17.21
N LEU A 381 12.98 -19.57 16.73
CA LEU A 381 12.53 -19.50 15.33
C LEU A 381 11.86 -18.16 14.99
N CYS A 382 11.14 -17.57 15.95
CA CYS A 382 10.54 -16.24 15.79
C CYS A 382 11.63 -15.17 15.63
N GLU A 383 12.65 -15.18 16.48
CA GLU A 383 13.79 -14.25 16.38
C GLU A 383 14.49 -14.38 15.05
N ALA A 384 14.74 -15.61 14.56
CA ALA A 384 15.31 -15.85 13.23
C ALA A 384 14.40 -15.30 12.10
N GLN A 385 13.10 -15.55 12.20
CA GLN A 385 12.12 -15.07 11.21
C GLN A 385 12.00 -13.54 11.21
N VAL A 386 12.10 -12.89 12.37
CA VAL A 386 12.08 -11.43 12.52
C VAL A 386 13.19 -10.78 11.69
N GLN A 387 14.39 -11.39 11.62
CA GLN A 387 15.53 -10.80 10.90
C GLN A 387 15.27 -10.63 9.39
N TYR A 388 14.41 -11.43 8.79
CA TYR A 388 14.05 -11.27 7.38
C TYR A 388 13.26 -9.99 7.09
N TRP A 389 12.63 -9.38 8.11
CA TRP A 389 11.86 -8.15 8.00
C TRP A 389 12.70 -6.88 8.15
N ARG A 390 14.04 -7.00 8.21
CA ARG A 390 14.93 -5.86 8.44
C ARG A 390 14.87 -4.80 7.35
N ASN A 391 14.75 -5.20 6.11
CA ASN A 391 14.57 -4.34 4.93
C ASN A 391 13.97 -5.16 3.77
N SER A 392 13.63 -4.48 2.68
CA SER A 392 13.03 -5.09 1.49
C SER A 392 13.92 -6.15 0.85
N GLU A 393 15.24 -5.91 0.76
CA GLU A 393 16.18 -6.85 0.14
C GLU A 393 16.21 -8.19 0.88
N THR A 394 16.34 -8.18 2.22
CA THR A 394 16.34 -9.41 3.03
C THR A 394 14.99 -10.12 3.00
N LEU A 395 13.88 -9.34 2.98
CA LEU A 395 12.53 -9.89 2.97
C LEU A 395 12.22 -10.64 1.67
N PHE A 396 12.44 -9.98 0.53
CA PHE A 396 12.13 -10.58 -0.77
C PHE A 396 13.18 -11.60 -1.20
N GLY A 397 14.46 -11.42 -0.83
CA GLY A 397 15.49 -12.45 -1.01
C GLY A 397 15.09 -13.76 -0.32
N HIS A 398 14.69 -13.68 0.96
CA HIS A 398 14.17 -14.86 1.68
C HIS A 398 12.90 -15.45 1.02
N ALA A 399 11.98 -14.60 0.55
CA ALA A 399 10.78 -15.09 -0.13
C ALA A 399 11.13 -15.89 -1.40
N LEU A 400 12.16 -15.48 -2.16
CA LEU A 400 12.66 -16.21 -3.32
C LEU A 400 13.33 -17.54 -2.96
N ASP A 401 14.03 -17.61 -1.82
CA ASP A 401 14.67 -18.84 -1.34
C ASP A 401 13.66 -19.92 -0.93
N VAL A 402 12.47 -19.50 -0.46
CA VAL A 402 11.49 -20.44 0.13
C VAL A 402 10.25 -20.67 -0.73
N THR A 403 10.07 -19.91 -1.81
CA THR A 403 8.96 -20.06 -2.76
C THR A 403 9.50 -20.30 -4.18
N SER A 404 8.64 -20.72 -5.09
CA SER A 404 8.96 -20.87 -6.51
C SER A 404 8.01 -20.00 -7.35
N SER A 405 8.47 -19.55 -8.51
CA SER A 405 7.67 -18.76 -9.47
C SER A 405 7.01 -17.52 -8.79
N ASN A 406 7.80 -16.83 -7.99
CA ASN A 406 7.33 -15.67 -7.22
C ASN A 406 7.69 -14.36 -7.95
N TYR A 407 6.90 -14.01 -8.98
CA TYR A 407 7.14 -12.80 -9.77
C TYR A 407 7.10 -11.52 -8.91
N LEU A 408 6.22 -11.50 -7.89
CA LEU A 408 6.09 -10.34 -7.00
C LEU A 408 7.33 -10.14 -6.12
N ALA A 409 7.94 -11.23 -5.62
CA ALA A 409 9.18 -11.13 -4.85
C ALA A 409 10.34 -10.65 -5.73
N HIS A 410 10.46 -11.15 -6.97
CA HIS A 410 11.43 -10.63 -7.94
C HIS A 410 11.19 -9.15 -8.24
N HIS A 411 9.94 -8.75 -8.48
CA HIS A 411 9.58 -7.36 -8.73
C HIS A 411 9.99 -6.44 -7.57
N ASN A 412 9.53 -6.73 -6.35
CA ASN A 412 9.81 -5.89 -5.19
C ASN A 412 11.30 -5.88 -4.79
N LEU A 413 12.02 -7.00 -5.00
CA LEU A 413 13.47 -7.00 -4.86
C LEU A 413 14.13 -6.08 -5.89
N GLY A 414 13.65 -6.10 -7.15
CA GLY A 414 14.09 -5.19 -8.19
C GLY A 414 13.87 -3.73 -7.83
N VAL A 415 12.69 -3.38 -7.28
CA VAL A 415 12.39 -2.02 -6.79
C VAL A 415 13.35 -1.63 -5.67
N ALA A 416 13.58 -2.50 -4.67
CA ALA A 416 14.51 -2.21 -3.58
C ALA A 416 15.93 -1.93 -4.07
N LEU A 417 16.42 -2.75 -5.01
CA LEU A 417 17.75 -2.57 -5.63
C LEU A 417 17.83 -1.29 -6.47
N ALA A 418 16.76 -0.94 -7.19
CA ALA A 418 16.69 0.29 -7.97
C ALA A 418 16.68 1.55 -7.08
N ASP A 419 16.03 1.50 -5.93
CA ASP A 419 16.01 2.58 -4.93
C ASP A 419 17.41 2.82 -4.34
N GLU A 420 18.24 1.76 -4.24
CA GLU A 420 19.66 1.83 -3.86
C GLU A 420 20.59 2.25 -5.02
N GLY A 421 20.06 2.46 -6.24
CA GLY A 421 20.84 2.78 -7.43
C GLY A 421 21.57 1.58 -8.07
N ARG A 422 21.29 0.37 -7.63
CA ARG A 422 21.87 -0.89 -8.13
C ARG A 422 21.10 -1.39 -9.37
N PHE A 423 21.00 -0.53 -10.40
CA PHE A 423 20.19 -0.78 -11.60
C PHE A 423 20.51 -2.09 -12.34
N PRO A 424 21.79 -2.53 -12.52
CA PRO A 424 22.06 -3.80 -13.19
C PRO A 424 21.45 -5.00 -12.48
N GLU A 425 21.47 -5.01 -11.15
CA GLU A 425 20.87 -6.08 -10.34
C GLU A 425 19.35 -6.00 -10.35
N ALA A 426 18.77 -4.78 -10.26
CA ALA A 426 17.34 -4.55 -10.39
C ALA A 426 16.80 -5.08 -11.73
N ILE A 427 17.50 -4.79 -12.84
CA ILE A 427 17.18 -5.25 -14.18
C ILE A 427 17.12 -6.80 -14.24
N GLN A 428 18.07 -7.49 -13.62
CA GLN A 428 18.03 -8.96 -13.55
C GLN A 428 16.79 -9.48 -12.82
N GLN A 429 16.39 -8.82 -11.74
CA GLN A 429 15.19 -9.19 -10.99
C GLN A 429 13.91 -8.93 -11.78
N TYR A 430 13.80 -7.79 -12.48
CA TYR A 430 12.66 -7.51 -13.35
C TYR A 430 12.57 -8.50 -14.53
N GLN A 431 13.70 -8.88 -15.13
CA GLN A 431 13.74 -9.92 -16.16
C GLN A 431 13.21 -11.25 -15.62
N ALA A 432 13.65 -11.68 -14.44
CA ALA A 432 13.15 -12.89 -13.79
C ALA A 432 11.64 -12.82 -13.48
N ALA A 433 11.14 -11.65 -13.04
CA ALA A 433 9.72 -11.42 -12.81
C ALA A 433 8.90 -11.59 -14.12
N LEU A 434 9.37 -11.00 -15.22
CA LEU A 434 8.70 -11.06 -16.53
C LEU A 434 8.80 -12.42 -17.21
N GLN A 435 9.77 -13.26 -16.86
CA GLN A 435 9.79 -14.68 -17.29
C GLN A 435 8.65 -15.48 -16.67
N ILE A 436 8.17 -15.07 -15.48
CA ILE A 436 7.06 -15.73 -14.76
C ILE A 436 5.72 -15.12 -15.20
N GLU A 437 5.63 -13.80 -15.26
CA GLU A 437 4.42 -13.03 -15.60
C GLU A 437 4.75 -11.97 -16.68
N PRO A 438 4.73 -12.33 -17.97
CA PRO A 438 5.16 -11.46 -19.06
C PRO A 438 4.36 -10.16 -19.20
N ASP A 439 3.07 -10.20 -18.86
CA ASP A 439 2.13 -9.09 -19.02
C ASP A 439 1.97 -8.24 -17.74
N ALA A 440 2.87 -8.37 -16.76
CA ALA A 440 2.84 -7.56 -15.55
C ALA A 440 3.22 -6.10 -15.85
N ALA A 441 2.20 -5.25 -16.07
CA ALA A 441 2.37 -3.85 -16.48
C ALA A 441 3.24 -3.03 -15.51
N ASN A 442 3.09 -3.24 -14.20
CA ASN A 442 3.91 -2.57 -13.19
C ASN A 442 5.38 -2.98 -13.29
N VAL A 443 5.68 -4.27 -13.49
CA VAL A 443 7.05 -4.75 -13.68
C VAL A 443 7.67 -4.17 -14.95
N GLN A 444 6.89 -4.12 -16.05
CA GLN A 444 7.32 -3.51 -17.31
C GLN A 444 7.67 -2.02 -17.13
N THR A 445 6.84 -1.27 -16.37
CA THR A 445 7.08 0.16 -16.10
C THR A 445 8.35 0.36 -15.27
N ASP A 446 8.51 -0.36 -14.16
CA ASP A 446 9.67 -0.22 -13.27
C ASP A 446 10.97 -0.70 -13.93
N TYR A 447 10.88 -1.72 -14.81
CA TYR A 447 12.01 -2.13 -15.65
C TYR A 447 12.40 -1.01 -16.63
N GLY A 448 11.41 -0.40 -17.29
CA GLY A 448 11.63 0.78 -18.13
C GLY A 448 12.33 1.91 -17.37
N ASN A 449 11.89 2.19 -16.14
CA ASN A 449 12.50 3.20 -15.27
C ASN A 449 13.97 2.89 -14.95
N ALA A 450 14.28 1.63 -14.61
CA ALA A 450 15.66 1.22 -14.35
C ALA A 450 16.56 1.33 -15.60
N LEU A 451 16.03 0.96 -16.77
CA LEU A 451 16.72 1.12 -18.06
C LEU A 451 16.97 2.60 -18.40
N ALA A 452 15.95 3.44 -18.23
CA ALA A 452 16.06 4.87 -18.49
C ALA A 452 17.14 5.53 -17.61
N LYS A 453 17.13 5.22 -16.30
CA LYS A 453 18.16 5.67 -15.35
C LYS A 453 19.56 5.13 -15.65
N SER A 454 19.65 3.99 -16.36
CA SER A 454 20.91 3.42 -16.87
C SER A 454 21.32 3.98 -18.23
N GLY A 455 20.59 4.95 -18.79
CA GLY A 455 20.86 5.54 -20.10
C GLY A 455 20.40 4.70 -21.31
N ARG A 456 19.70 3.59 -21.10
CA ARG A 456 19.20 2.66 -22.13
C ARG A 456 17.81 3.07 -22.60
N ILE A 457 17.68 4.33 -23.07
CA ILE A 457 16.39 4.95 -23.42
C ILE A 457 15.57 4.16 -24.44
N PRO A 458 16.14 3.66 -25.58
CA PRO A 458 15.33 2.91 -26.57
C PRO A 458 14.70 1.64 -25.98
N GLU A 459 15.41 0.95 -25.09
CA GLU A 459 14.89 -0.24 -24.43
C GLU A 459 13.82 0.11 -23.38
N ALA A 460 14.01 1.22 -22.65
CA ALA A 460 13.00 1.73 -21.72
C ALA A 460 11.67 2.02 -22.46
N ILE A 461 11.71 2.68 -23.61
CA ILE A 461 10.52 2.94 -24.45
C ILE A 461 9.81 1.64 -24.81
N ALA A 462 10.53 0.59 -25.21
CA ALA A 462 9.93 -0.70 -25.55
C ALA A 462 9.18 -1.33 -24.35
N HIS A 463 9.74 -1.20 -23.14
CA HIS A 463 9.12 -1.70 -21.91
C HIS A 463 7.89 -0.87 -21.49
N TYR A 464 7.94 0.47 -21.57
CA TYR A 464 6.75 1.30 -21.34
C TYR A 464 5.62 1.00 -22.33
N GLN A 465 5.95 0.81 -23.59
CA GLN A 465 4.97 0.38 -24.60
C GLN A 465 4.39 -1.01 -24.29
N ALA A 466 5.20 -1.93 -23.74
CA ALA A 466 4.72 -3.23 -23.28
C ALA A 466 3.76 -3.07 -22.09
N ALA A 467 4.10 -2.20 -21.13
CA ALA A 467 3.23 -1.85 -20.00
C ALA A 467 1.88 -1.32 -20.48
N LEU A 468 1.88 -0.41 -21.45
CA LEU A 468 0.66 0.20 -22.01
C LEU A 468 -0.15 -0.77 -22.86
N ARG A 469 0.46 -1.79 -23.51
CA ARG A 469 -0.30 -2.88 -24.13
C ARG A 469 -1.08 -3.71 -23.12
N ALA A 470 -0.50 -3.96 -21.93
CA ALA A 470 -1.14 -4.70 -20.86
C ALA A 470 -2.15 -3.86 -20.07
N LEU A 471 -1.87 -2.57 -19.84
CA LEU A 471 -2.72 -1.63 -19.11
C LEU A 471 -2.77 -0.27 -19.83
N PRO A 472 -3.64 -0.11 -20.85
CA PRO A 472 -3.72 1.12 -21.65
C PRO A 472 -4.14 2.38 -20.88
N GLU A 473 -4.77 2.23 -19.72
CA GLU A 473 -5.24 3.34 -18.88
C GLU A 473 -4.29 3.66 -17.70
N SER A 474 -2.97 3.44 -17.86
CA SER A 474 -1.98 3.75 -16.85
C SER A 474 -1.42 5.17 -17.03
N PRO A 475 -1.82 6.18 -16.22
CA PRO A 475 -1.28 7.53 -16.35
C PRO A 475 0.22 7.59 -16.02
N ILE A 476 0.72 6.70 -15.17
CA ILE A 476 2.15 6.61 -14.82
C ILE A 476 2.96 6.14 -16.03
N ALA A 477 2.54 5.04 -16.66
CA ALA A 477 3.28 4.50 -17.82
C ALA A 477 3.26 5.47 -19.02
N HIS A 478 2.17 6.22 -19.22
CA HIS A 478 2.12 7.30 -20.21
C HIS A 478 3.09 8.44 -19.91
N ASN A 479 3.15 8.90 -18.64
CA ASN A 479 4.11 9.93 -18.21
C ASN A 479 5.56 9.45 -18.38
N ASP A 480 5.87 8.21 -18.01
CA ASP A 480 7.23 7.68 -18.07
C ASP A 480 7.68 7.43 -19.53
N LEU A 481 6.76 6.96 -20.38
CA LEU A 481 6.98 6.90 -21.84
C LEU A 481 7.25 8.29 -22.41
N ALA A 482 6.46 9.29 -22.02
CA ALA A 482 6.64 10.67 -22.46
C ALA A 482 7.99 11.23 -22.02
N ASN A 483 8.44 10.96 -20.79
CA ASN A 483 9.78 11.36 -20.32
C ASN A 483 10.89 10.75 -21.20
N ALA A 484 10.79 9.47 -21.55
CA ALA A 484 11.76 8.80 -22.39
C ALA A 484 11.74 9.31 -23.85
N LEU A 485 10.55 9.58 -24.40
CA LEU A 485 10.39 10.17 -25.73
C LEU A 485 10.93 11.60 -25.77
N ALA A 486 10.69 12.41 -24.75
CA ALA A 486 11.23 13.77 -24.65
C ALA A 486 12.77 13.82 -24.63
N ALA A 487 13.41 12.76 -24.12
CA ALA A 487 14.86 12.61 -24.18
C ALA A 487 15.37 12.08 -25.52
N THR A 488 14.48 11.71 -26.46
CA THR A 488 14.82 11.14 -27.77
C THR A 488 14.71 12.22 -28.85
N PRO A 489 15.76 12.49 -29.61
CA PRO A 489 15.71 13.48 -30.69
C PRO A 489 14.60 13.18 -31.71
N GLY A 490 13.77 14.17 -32.00
CA GLY A 490 12.69 14.07 -32.98
C GLY A 490 11.36 13.53 -32.46
N SER A 491 11.28 13.01 -31.22
CA SER A 491 10.06 12.41 -30.63
C SER A 491 9.28 13.35 -29.71
N MET A 492 9.53 14.65 -29.80
CA MET A 492 8.84 15.65 -28.96
C MET A 492 7.31 15.68 -29.17
N PRO A 493 6.76 15.60 -30.39
CA PRO A 493 5.32 15.58 -30.60
C PRO A 493 4.66 14.38 -29.93
N GLU A 494 5.29 13.20 -30.02
CA GLU A 494 4.82 11.98 -29.36
C GLU A 494 4.88 12.11 -27.85
N ALA A 495 5.95 12.70 -27.29
CA ALA A 495 6.06 12.95 -25.86
C ALA A 495 4.91 13.83 -25.34
N ILE A 496 4.60 14.92 -26.06
CA ILE A 496 3.49 15.82 -25.73
C ILE A 496 2.15 15.05 -25.73
N ALA A 497 1.90 14.21 -26.73
CA ALA A 497 0.68 13.42 -26.84
C ALA A 497 0.53 12.42 -25.67
N GLU A 498 1.63 11.80 -25.24
CA GLU A 498 1.64 10.86 -24.11
C GLU A 498 1.39 11.60 -22.78
N TYR A 499 2.00 12.77 -22.53
CA TYR A 499 1.69 13.59 -21.35
C TYR A 499 0.23 14.03 -21.31
N GLN A 500 -0.32 14.47 -22.45
CA GLN A 500 -1.74 14.85 -22.56
C GLN A 500 -2.65 13.67 -22.25
N THR A 501 -2.27 12.47 -22.67
CA THR A 501 -3.00 11.24 -22.35
C THR A 501 -2.93 10.94 -20.85
N ALA A 502 -1.75 11.05 -20.23
CA ALA A 502 -1.59 10.90 -18.78
C ALA A 502 -2.50 11.86 -18.01
N LEU A 503 -2.57 13.13 -18.43
CA LEU A 503 -3.41 14.16 -17.81
C LEU A 503 -4.90 13.97 -18.07
N ARG A 504 -5.29 13.40 -19.22
CA ARG A 504 -6.68 13.04 -19.49
C ARG A 504 -7.15 11.92 -18.58
N LEU A 505 -6.28 10.92 -18.31
CA LEU A 505 -6.55 9.81 -17.41
C LEU A 505 -6.55 10.24 -15.94
N LYS A 506 -5.63 11.16 -15.59
CA LYS A 506 -5.48 11.70 -14.22
C LYS A 506 -5.28 13.22 -14.27
N PRO A 507 -6.36 14.01 -14.23
CA PRO A 507 -6.30 15.47 -14.38
C PRO A 507 -5.50 16.22 -13.31
N ASP A 508 -5.34 15.65 -12.14
CA ASP A 508 -4.58 16.18 -11.00
C ASP A 508 -3.11 15.70 -10.94
N TYR A 509 -2.62 15.05 -12.01
CA TYR A 509 -1.24 14.54 -12.07
C TYR A 509 -0.23 15.69 -12.25
N ALA A 510 0.22 16.25 -11.11
CA ALA A 510 1.09 17.44 -11.10
C ALA A 510 2.42 17.22 -11.82
N GLU A 511 3.03 16.03 -11.70
CA GLU A 511 4.28 15.69 -12.35
C GLU A 511 4.13 15.72 -13.88
N ALA A 512 3.15 15.03 -14.45
CA ALA A 512 2.91 15.04 -15.90
C ALA A 512 2.63 16.46 -16.42
N ARG A 513 1.90 17.29 -15.64
CA ARG A 513 1.63 18.68 -16.00
C ARG A 513 2.89 19.52 -16.05
N ASN A 514 3.77 19.36 -15.06
CA ASN A 514 5.05 20.10 -15.01
C ASN A 514 5.98 19.64 -16.13
N ASN A 515 6.06 18.33 -16.38
CA ASN A 515 6.87 17.76 -17.43
C ASN A 515 6.40 18.23 -18.82
N LEU A 516 5.07 18.23 -19.08
CA LEU A 516 4.47 18.75 -20.31
C LEU A 516 4.83 20.20 -20.51
N ALA A 517 4.61 21.06 -19.51
CA ALA A 517 4.93 22.49 -19.60
C ALA A 517 6.43 22.72 -19.89
N GLN A 518 7.32 21.92 -19.30
CA GLN A 518 8.75 21.99 -19.56
C GLN A 518 9.10 21.60 -21.01
N VAL A 519 8.50 20.52 -21.52
CA VAL A 519 8.73 20.02 -22.89
C VAL A 519 8.19 21.01 -23.91
N GLU A 520 6.98 21.56 -23.69
CA GLU A 520 6.39 22.59 -24.57
C GLU A 520 7.24 23.85 -24.58
N SER A 521 7.74 24.30 -23.42
CA SER A 521 8.62 25.46 -23.33
C SER A 521 9.94 25.26 -24.07
N ASN A 522 10.56 24.09 -23.90
CA ASN A 522 11.82 23.74 -24.60
C ASN A 522 11.58 23.64 -26.10
N GLY A 523 10.48 23.01 -26.53
CA GLY A 523 10.09 22.91 -27.94
C GLY A 523 9.83 24.27 -28.57
N ALA A 524 9.11 25.15 -27.88
CA ALA A 524 8.90 26.50 -28.31
C ALA A 524 10.21 27.29 -28.52
N GLY A 525 11.15 27.13 -27.56
CA GLY A 525 12.49 27.74 -27.68
C GLY A 525 13.29 27.22 -28.87
N MET A 526 13.24 25.90 -29.11
CA MET A 526 13.92 25.29 -30.26
C MET A 526 13.34 25.77 -31.58
N GLN A 527 12.03 25.76 -31.74
CA GLN A 527 11.36 26.25 -32.95
C GLN A 527 11.62 27.76 -33.17
N TYR A 528 11.57 28.54 -32.11
CA TYR A 528 11.92 29.96 -32.17
C TYR A 528 13.33 30.18 -32.69
N ASN A 529 14.32 29.47 -32.17
CA ASN A 529 15.74 29.60 -32.63
C ASN A 529 15.89 29.18 -34.09
N MET A 530 15.23 28.07 -34.53
CA MET A 530 15.23 27.70 -35.96
C MET A 530 14.63 28.80 -36.85
N GLY A 531 13.51 29.38 -36.43
CA GLY A 531 12.95 30.54 -37.14
C GLY A 531 13.90 31.75 -37.19
N VAL A 532 14.57 32.06 -36.10
CA VAL A 532 15.57 33.15 -36.05
C VAL A 532 16.75 32.89 -37.01
N ASP A 533 17.27 31.65 -37.05
CA ASP A 533 18.39 31.30 -37.92
C ASP A 533 17.98 31.37 -39.40
N LEU A 534 16.79 30.92 -39.78
CA LEU A 534 16.27 31.06 -41.13
C LEU A 534 16.05 32.51 -41.53
N ALA A 535 15.47 33.32 -40.63
CA ALA A 535 15.27 34.74 -40.87
C ALA A 535 16.61 35.48 -41.06
N ARG A 536 17.63 35.13 -40.29
CA ARG A 536 19.00 35.69 -40.44
C ARG A 536 19.69 35.26 -41.73
N SER A 537 19.41 34.05 -42.20
CA SER A 537 19.91 33.55 -43.46
C SER A 537 19.22 34.18 -44.71
N GLY A 538 18.27 35.07 -44.48
CA GLY A 538 17.56 35.75 -45.56
C GLY A 538 16.34 34.96 -46.10
N GLU A 539 15.83 33.99 -45.33
CA GLU A 539 14.70 33.14 -45.69
C GLU A 539 13.48 33.39 -44.73
N PRO A 540 12.94 34.63 -44.68
CA PRO A 540 11.88 34.97 -43.76
C PRO A 540 10.58 34.15 -43.96
N GLU A 541 10.25 33.76 -45.17
CA GLU A 541 9.11 32.92 -45.47
C GLU A 541 9.25 31.52 -44.89
N ALA A 542 10.45 30.92 -44.91
CA ALA A 542 10.75 29.65 -44.28
C ALA A 542 10.76 29.72 -42.77
N ALA A 543 10.98 30.89 -42.18
CA ALA A 543 10.95 31.11 -40.72
C ALA A 543 9.54 31.14 -40.15
N ILE A 544 8.52 31.54 -40.97
CA ILE A 544 7.11 31.71 -40.51
C ILE A 544 6.59 30.43 -39.83
N PRO A 545 6.61 29.22 -40.46
CA PRO A 545 6.05 28.03 -39.81
C PRO A 545 6.75 27.65 -38.50
N HIS A 546 8.03 27.99 -38.35
CA HIS A 546 8.76 27.76 -37.12
C HIS A 546 8.34 28.69 -35.99
N PHE A 547 8.11 29.97 -36.27
CA PHE A 547 7.55 30.90 -35.29
C PHE A 547 6.10 30.56 -34.96
N GLU A 548 5.29 30.15 -35.92
CA GLU A 548 3.90 29.70 -35.69
C GLU A 548 3.89 28.46 -34.77
N GLU A 549 4.77 27.50 -34.98
CA GLU A 549 4.88 26.31 -34.12
C GLU A 549 5.39 26.70 -32.73
N ALA A 550 6.35 27.63 -32.62
CA ALA A 550 6.78 28.16 -31.33
C ALA A 550 5.61 28.77 -30.54
N LEU A 551 4.72 29.51 -31.21
CA LEU A 551 3.54 30.12 -30.62
C LEU A 551 2.40 29.11 -30.34
N ARG A 552 2.32 28.04 -31.11
CA ARG A 552 1.42 26.92 -30.82
C ARG A 552 1.78 26.23 -29.51
N LEU A 553 3.09 26.06 -29.26
CA LEU A 553 3.61 25.43 -28.04
C LEU A 553 3.59 26.40 -26.85
N ARG A 554 3.86 27.69 -27.07
CA ARG A 554 3.87 28.73 -26.04
C ARG A 554 3.20 30.00 -26.57
N PRO A 555 1.86 30.13 -26.40
CA PRO A 555 1.09 31.25 -26.95
C PRO A 555 1.44 32.65 -26.41
N ASP A 556 2.13 32.73 -25.27
CA ASP A 556 2.57 33.97 -24.63
C ASP A 556 4.05 34.33 -24.91
N TYR A 557 4.63 33.75 -25.98
CA TYR A 557 6.03 34.01 -26.33
C TYR A 557 6.20 35.35 -27.07
N VAL A 558 6.48 36.43 -26.33
CA VAL A 558 6.60 37.81 -26.83
C VAL A 558 7.52 37.91 -28.03
N ASP A 559 8.77 37.37 -27.93
CA ASP A 559 9.77 37.44 -28.98
C ASP A 559 9.34 36.67 -30.24
N ALA A 560 8.63 35.56 -30.08
CA ALA A 560 8.12 34.80 -31.20
C ALA A 560 7.00 35.56 -31.95
N HIS A 561 6.09 36.21 -31.20
CA HIS A 561 5.10 37.10 -31.82
C HIS A 561 5.76 38.25 -32.56
N ASN A 562 6.76 38.89 -31.95
CA ASN A 562 7.47 40.00 -32.60
C ASN A 562 8.18 39.54 -33.87
N ASN A 563 8.93 38.43 -33.81
CA ASN A 563 9.72 37.95 -34.94
C ASN A 563 8.86 37.35 -36.07
N LEU A 564 7.72 36.71 -35.70
CA LEU A 564 6.73 36.28 -36.68
C LEU A 564 6.13 37.50 -37.40
N GLY A 565 5.82 38.57 -36.67
CA GLY A 565 5.37 39.81 -37.24
C GLY A 565 6.40 40.41 -38.22
N VAL A 566 7.68 40.39 -37.91
CA VAL A 566 8.75 40.84 -38.78
C VAL A 566 8.83 39.97 -40.06
N ALA A 567 8.79 38.64 -39.88
CA ALA A 567 8.83 37.71 -41.05
C ALA A 567 7.59 37.88 -41.98
N LEU A 568 6.39 38.01 -41.39
CA LEU A 568 5.17 38.27 -42.13
C LEU A 568 5.19 39.61 -42.90
N ALA A 569 5.70 40.68 -42.25
CA ALA A 569 5.87 41.99 -42.91
C ALA A 569 6.85 41.88 -44.08
N GLY A 570 7.96 41.16 -43.93
CA GLY A 570 8.92 40.87 -44.99
C GLY A 570 8.32 40.09 -46.17
N ALA A 571 7.37 39.20 -45.87
CA ALA A 571 6.60 38.45 -46.90
C ALA A 571 5.42 39.24 -47.47
N GLY A 572 5.24 40.52 -47.12
CA GLY A 572 4.13 41.35 -47.63
C GLY A 572 2.79 41.17 -46.90
N ARG A 573 2.72 40.33 -45.88
CA ARG A 573 1.50 40.03 -45.06
C ARG A 573 1.35 41.03 -43.92
N VAL A 574 1.32 42.33 -44.24
CA VAL A 574 1.44 43.42 -43.26
C VAL A 574 0.31 43.42 -42.24
N GLN A 575 -0.92 43.07 -42.64
CA GLN A 575 -2.06 43.08 -41.71
C GLN A 575 -1.95 41.99 -40.66
N GLU A 576 -1.42 40.85 -41.01
CA GLU A 576 -1.14 39.73 -40.08
C GLU A 576 0.01 40.11 -39.15
N ALA A 577 1.08 40.72 -39.69
CA ALA A 577 2.20 41.22 -38.92
C ALA A 577 1.73 42.19 -37.77
N ILE A 578 0.84 43.14 -38.12
CA ILE A 578 0.26 44.05 -37.13
C ILE A 578 -0.45 43.30 -35.99
N SER A 579 -1.24 42.29 -36.34
CA SER A 579 -1.91 41.45 -35.32
C SER A 579 -0.97 40.77 -34.35
N HIS A 580 0.19 40.34 -34.84
CA HIS A 580 1.22 39.71 -34.02
C HIS A 580 2.02 40.70 -33.18
N PHE A 581 2.33 41.90 -33.67
CA PHE A 581 2.95 42.96 -32.89
C PHE A 581 2.00 43.42 -31.77
N GLU A 582 0.71 43.60 -32.08
CA GLU A 582 -0.33 43.87 -31.07
C GLU A 582 -0.44 42.77 -30.03
N ALA A 583 -0.30 41.50 -30.43
CA ALA A 583 -0.26 40.36 -29.50
C ALA A 583 0.97 40.42 -28.58
N ALA A 584 2.14 40.71 -29.13
CA ALA A 584 3.35 40.91 -28.34
C ALA A 584 3.18 42.02 -27.29
N LEU A 585 2.59 43.13 -27.68
CA LEU A 585 2.32 44.26 -26.78
C LEU A 585 1.20 44.04 -25.78
N ARG A 586 0.23 43.16 -26.06
CA ARG A 586 -0.75 42.72 -25.04
C ARG A 586 -0.10 41.87 -23.94
N ILE A 587 0.92 41.05 -24.29
CA ILE A 587 1.65 40.22 -23.34
C ILE A 587 2.69 41.04 -22.57
N ASP A 588 3.51 41.83 -23.30
CA ASP A 588 4.48 42.73 -22.72
C ASP A 588 4.32 44.15 -23.29
N PRO A 589 3.59 45.04 -22.58
CA PRO A 589 3.43 46.43 -22.98
C PRO A 589 4.71 47.26 -23.01
N ASN A 590 5.81 46.75 -22.47
CA ASN A 590 7.11 47.41 -22.44
C ASN A 590 8.10 46.86 -23.48
N SER A 591 7.67 46.09 -24.44
CA SER A 591 8.51 45.62 -25.53
C SER A 591 8.80 46.78 -26.52
N ALA A 592 9.97 47.41 -26.38
CA ALA A 592 10.39 48.51 -27.27
C ALA A 592 10.44 48.07 -28.73
N ASP A 593 10.95 46.85 -29.00
CA ASP A 593 11.09 46.30 -30.36
C ASP A 593 9.69 46.05 -31.01
N ALA A 594 8.73 45.54 -30.26
CA ALA A 594 7.35 45.37 -30.76
C ALA A 594 6.67 46.74 -31.06
N HIS A 595 6.94 47.74 -30.24
CA HIS A 595 6.48 49.11 -30.51
C HIS A 595 7.11 49.69 -31.78
N VAL A 596 8.42 49.52 -31.98
CA VAL A 596 9.09 49.97 -33.21
C VAL A 596 8.54 49.29 -34.43
N ASN A 597 8.45 47.95 -34.40
CA ASN A 597 7.99 47.16 -35.53
C ASN A 597 6.50 47.47 -35.88
N LEU A 598 5.66 47.61 -34.89
CA LEU A 598 4.28 48.04 -35.11
C LEU A 598 4.19 49.46 -35.69
N GLY A 599 5.01 50.39 -35.18
CA GLY A 599 5.13 51.74 -35.72
C GLY A 599 5.54 51.73 -37.19
N ILE A 600 6.54 50.93 -37.59
CA ILE A 600 6.94 50.77 -38.96
C ILE A 600 5.80 50.20 -39.82
N ALA A 601 5.14 49.15 -39.39
CA ALA A 601 4.07 48.52 -40.14
C ALA A 601 2.88 49.46 -40.37
N LEU A 602 2.51 50.27 -39.34
CA LEU A 602 1.42 51.23 -39.40
C LEU A 602 1.75 52.45 -40.28
N SER A 603 3.01 52.88 -40.31
CA SER A 603 3.42 54.06 -41.12
C SER A 603 3.23 53.87 -42.61
N GLY A 604 3.24 52.63 -43.11
CA GLY A 604 2.93 52.29 -44.48
C GLY A 604 1.44 52.24 -44.87
N ILE A 605 0.53 52.43 -43.89
CA ILE A 605 -0.91 52.30 -44.12
C ILE A 605 -1.56 53.71 -44.16
N PRO A 606 -2.28 54.06 -45.23
CA PRO A 606 -2.96 55.33 -45.33
C PRO A 606 -3.90 55.59 -44.11
N GLY A 607 -3.75 56.76 -43.47
CA GLY A 607 -4.57 57.16 -42.36
C GLY A 607 -4.14 56.67 -40.95
N ARG A 608 -3.15 55.79 -40.87
CA ARG A 608 -2.68 55.26 -39.54
C ARG A 608 -1.36 55.90 -39.03
N MET A 609 -0.90 56.96 -39.73
CA MET A 609 0.29 57.73 -39.31
C MET A 609 0.28 58.22 -37.86
N PRO A 610 -0.87 58.74 -37.32
CA PRO A 610 -0.92 59.19 -35.92
C PRO A 610 -0.73 58.03 -34.93
N GLU A 611 -1.12 56.83 -35.29
CA GLU A 611 -0.89 55.64 -34.46
C GLU A 611 0.56 55.23 -34.47
N ALA A 612 1.19 55.20 -35.65
CA ALA A 612 2.63 54.90 -35.82
C ALA A 612 3.49 55.83 -34.93
N ILE A 613 3.21 57.14 -34.95
CA ILE A 613 3.92 58.12 -34.11
C ILE A 613 3.80 57.77 -32.62
N ARG A 614 2.59 57.43 -32.12
CA ARG A 614 2.41 57.04 -30.72
C ARG A 614 3.23 55.81 -30.33
N HIS A 615 3.37 54.86 -31.21
CA HIS A 615 4.19 53.66 -30.95
C HIS A 615 5.69 53.96 -30.92
N PHE A 616 6.18 54.81 -31.79
CA PHE A 616 7.61 55.28 -31.74
C PHE A 616 7.87 56.12 -30.46
N GLU A 617 6.93 56.97 -30.03
CA GLU A 617 7.03 57.72 -28.77
C GLU A 617 7.05 56.75 -27.58
N ALA A 618 6.23 55.69 -27.61
CA ALA A 618 6.23 54.65 -26.58
C ALA A 618 7.55 53.88 -26.53
N ALA A 619 8.08 53.48 -27.69
CA ALA A 619 9.40 52.83 -27.79
C ALA A 619 10.53 53.70 -27.21
N LEU A 620 10.53 55.01 -27.53
CA LEU A 620 11.53 55.94 -27.02
C LEU A 620 11.43 56.19 -25.51
N ARG A 621 10.24 56.12 -24.92
CA ARG A 621 10.09 56.18 -23.46
C ARG A 621 10.64 54.97 -22.76
N ILE A 622 10.55 53.77 -23.40
CA ILE A 622 11.03 52.51 -22.85
C ILE A 622 12.56 52.41 -23.06
N ARG A 623 12.99 52.65 -24.27
CA ARG A 623 14.43 52.61 -24.66
C ARG A 623 14.79 53.83 -25.48
N PRO A 624 15.47 54.85 -24.90
CA PRO A 624 15.98 56.02 -25.62
C PRO A 624 17.02 55.55 -26.65
N ASP A 625 16.66 55.68 -27.94
CA ASP A 625 17.47 55.23 -29.07
C ASP A 625 17.50 56.35 -30.14
N PRO A 626 18.72 56.81 -30.57
CA PRO A 626 18.85 57.81 -31.60
C PRO A 626 18.24 57.46 -32.95
N GLU A 627 18.26 56.18 -33.34
CA GLU A 627 17.70 55.69 -34.61
C GLU A 627 16.18 55.79 -34.60
N ILE A 628 15.56 55.37 -33.49
CA ILE A 628 14.10 55.48 -33.28
C ILE A 628 13.71 56.98 -33.30
N ARG A 629 14.50 57.82 -32.70
CA ARG A 629 14.26 59.28 -32.72
C ARG A 629 14.29 59.84 -34.14
N GLN A 630 15.29 59.45 -34.96
CA GLN A 630 15.37 59.89 -36.37
C GLN A 630 14.19 59.37 -37.19
N MET A 631 13.70 58.16 -36.94
CA MET A 631 12.49 57.64 -37.59
C MET A 631 11.26 58.45 -37.23
N LEU A 632 11.07 58.77 -35.96
CA LEU A 632 9.98 59.62 -35.48
C LEU A 632 10.01 61.02 -36.13
N ASP A 633 11.16 61.70 -36.12
CA ASP A 633 11.35 63.00 -36.71
C ASP A 633 11.05 63.05 -38.23
N ARG A 634 11.36 61.94 -38.96
CA ARG A 634 10.99 61.78 -40.39
C ARG A 634 9.47 61.70 -40.59
N LEU A 635 8.80 60.89 -39.76
CA LEU A 635 7.33 60.72 -39.84
C LEU A 635 6.56 61.97 -39.48
N GLU A 636 7.02 62.74 -38.48
CA GLU A 636 6.44 64.02 -38.08
C GLU A 636 6.53 65.09 -39.21
N LYS A 637 7.65 65.05 -40.03
CA LYS A 637 7.82 65.93 -41.18
C LYS A 637 6.92 65.55 -42.36
N GLN A 638 6.44 64.29 -42.45
CA GLN A 638 5.56 63.80 -43.50
C GLN A 638 4.08 63.97 -43.19
N ARG A 639 3.75 64.30 -41.94
CA ARG A 639 2.38 64.59 -41.47
C ARG A 639 1.96 65.97 -41.93
#